data_8e53588fafdfc4a54680eef556fc40bc
#
_entry.id   8e53588fafdfc4a54680eef556fc40bc
#
_cell.length_a   1.000
_cell.length_b   1.000
_cell.length_c   1.000
_cell.angle_alpha   90.00
_cell.angle_beta   90.00
_cell.angle_gamma   90.00
#
_symmetry.space_group_name_H-M   'P 1'
#
loop_
_entity.id
_entity.type
_entity.pdbx_description
1 polymer ?
#
loop_
_entity_poly.entity_id
_entity_poly.type
_entity_poly.pdbx_seq_one_letter_code
_entity_poly.pdbx_strand_id
1 'polypeptide(L)'
;MNSIFDYDTYIFDFDGVIVDSEKYHWLSYQKATESEMSYEEYCKVNHGITGPYFRDSLPRESVDKKDMYYREYINEIQLIPCVEEFYKNLLHHGKDVIIVTNSTQDIFNLFAERFSFLKTISVISGLNKPSTHGFPVYKNAIAFEDSYRGYHAASQMSASIVFVNSRDYVYFDTIRPLNHVENFVNMSHFTVKYNTDTLPFYMSSKTHHKDKWLKLKEQGFNITSNWITNSTHKDDMTIQEKEQLCQEFLNDIKKSDFGIFYSEHDDTDLFGALIEFGMLTSFNKPIYIMGHHKFENEVFYHMSPLVNYDYVNEYNVAKNIMQIYTKKSSTPLVSSPVESVKPLDYVAIVASGEGSRLLPLTKHIPKLLVAYNNKSILQSTVEYWKTYTRKFIIVIQSKYNTLVNFYMNMCGVEYEIINVNVSKGQENSYTIHSAFKSGKFDGKRVLMTWCDIYPSSLLNPSVFSDKNIIFTYKNYGRYDAVNNILVKKAFGNVIGIYYFPQFKNIEKFIDTMDICDCYTDNFDTFETHEFEQLIDIGDMNKLDSLVYGSSKCVTRYFNSLVEAEPGKLLKSSTCPYGDKIINDEMRFYKFHSTCQNIPRIYKYLNNSFEMEKITGNTVHDVMKTMSYNNQCNLIRQVIKTVEKLHETKVASDKNQRFTDTDIEFRTKVNDRIENVKPLLDQFGFIRSVNGIDIVHTVDIIKANLYKKIQSCLSDEYCTIHGDPHFSNMIKGDKVYFIDPRGYFGKTKLFGPAEYDIGKLVYSLSGFDYFNNDEKFAFYIDGTNISIQMNNNMDAFIHLFHNYDKDLLVAMTILHWFGLADYCKTNIHKCISAYYYAIYMYHLKVDIN
;
A
#
# COMPACT_ATOMS: atom_id res chain seq x y z
N MET A 1 -29.11 14.45 -7.15
CA MET A 1 -28.01 15.30 -6.67
C MET A 1 -28.19 15.46 -5.17
N ASN A 2 -27.20 15.05 -4.37
CA ASN A 2 -27.28 15.28 -2.93
C ASN A 2 -27.06 16.78 -2.68
N SER A 3 -27.99 17.41 -1.96
CA SER A 3 -27.75 18.74 -1.43
C SER A 3 -26.55 18.72 -0.51
N ILE A 4 -25.81 19.81 -0.43
CA ILE A 4 -24.73 19.96 0.55
C ILE A 4 -25.22 19.70 1.99
N PHE A 5 -26.49 19.85 2.29
CA PHE A 5 -27.08 19.62 3.61
C PHE A 5 -27.58 18.18 3.87
N ASP A 6 -27.40 17.26 2.92
CA ASP A 6 -27.84 15.86 3.06
C ASP A 6 -26.88 15.02 3.94
N TYR A 7 -25.76 15.59 4.37
CA TYR A 7 -24.76 14.94 5.22
C TYR A 7 -25.00 15.25 6.70
N ASP A 8 -24.53 14.37 7.58
CA ASP A 8 -24.67 14.53 9.03
C ASP A 8 -23.43 15.19 9.63
N THR A 9 -22.25 14.84 9.13
CA THR A 9 -20.96 15.33 9.61
C THR A 9 -20.15 16.00 8.51
N TYR A 10 -19.58 17.15 8.83
CA TYR A 10 -18.79 18.00 7.95
C TYR A 10 -17.36 18.08 8.47
N ILE A 11 -16.42 17.60 7.71
CA ILE A 11 -15.00 17.53 8.05
C ILE A 11 -14.26 18.60 7.25
N PHE A 12 -13.62 19.53 7.93
CA PHE A 12 -12.85 20.60 7.29
C PHE A 12 -11.36 20.39 7.54
N ASP A 13 -10.53 20.47 6.50
CA ASP A 13 -9.13 20.79 6.73
C ASP A 13 -9.02 22.24 7.23
N PHE A 14 -7.88 22.61 7.76
CA PHE A 14 -7.69 23.93 8.34
C PHE A 14 -6.97 24.86 7.37
N ASP A 15 -5.74 24.52 7.00
CA ASP A 15 -4.91 25.31 6.09
C ASP A 15 -5.44 25.19 4.65
N GLY A 16 -5.63 26.33 3.97
CA GLY A 16 -6.17 26.37 2.61
C GLY A 16 -7.67 26.11 2.47
N VAL A 17 -8.36 25.68 3.54
CA VAL A 17 -9.81 25.44 3.58
C VAL A 17 -10.52 26.42 4.49
N ILE A 18 -10.08 26.58 5.72
CA ILE A 18 -10.66 27.57 6.65
C ILE A 18 -9.87 28.87 6.59
N VAL A 19 -8.54 28.81 6.58
CA VAL A 19 -7.65 29.96 6.51
C VAL A 19 -6.84 29.94 5.22
N ASP A 20 -6.65 31.10 4.59
CA ASP A 20 -5.83 31.25 3.38
C ASP A 20 -4.34 31.39 3.74
N SER A 21 -3.74 30.28 4.20
CA SER A 21 -2.43 30.24 4.84
C SER A 21 -1.27 29.86 3.92
N GLU A 22 -1.53 29.27 2.75
CA GLU A 22 -0.48 28.63 1.93
C GLU A 22 0.59 29.61 1.42
N LYS A 23 0.18 30.81 1.03
CA LYS A 23 1.12 31.88 0.66
C LYS A 23 2.08 32.21 1.80
N TYR A 24 1.61 32.18 3.03
CA TYR A 24 2.43 32.50 4.21
C TYR A 24 3.32 31.34 4.63
N HIS A 25 2.92 30.11 4.35
CA HIS A 25 3.81 28.95 4.45
C HIS A 25 4.99 29.07 3.47
N TRP A 26 4.75 29.50 2.24
CA TRP A 26 5.81 29.76 1.27
C TRP A 26 6.73 30.91 1.69
N LEU A 27 6.19 32.04 2.12
CA LEU A 27 6.99 33.20 2.58
C LEU A 27 7.87 32.81 3.78
N SER A 28 7.32 32.02 4.72
CA SER A 28 8.06 31.53 5.88
C SER A 28 9.15 30.54 5.48
N TYR A 29 8.88 29.69 4.48
CA TYR A 29 9.85 28.77 3.90
C TYR A 29 10.99 29.52 3.23
N GLN A 30 10.72 30.49 2.35
CA GLN A 30 11.74 31.30 1.71
C GLN A 30 12.64 32.00 2.74
N LYS A 31 12.02 32.61 3.75
CA LYS A 31 12.75 33.35 4.82
C LYS A 31 13.61 32.42 5.68
N ALA A 32 13.16 31.20 5.92
CA ALA A 32 13.86 30.21 6.75
C ALA A 32 15.00 29.49 6.02
N THR A 33 14.89 29.34 4.70
CA THR A 33 15.81 28.55 3.87
C THR A 33 16.67 29.41 2.94
N GLU A 34 16.42 30.72 2.91
CA GLU A 34 17.02 31.66 1.93
C GLU A 34 16.80 31.21 0.47
N SER A 35 15.70 30.50 0.21
CA SER A 35 15.37 29.95 -1.11
C SER A 35 14.75 31.00 -2.02
N GLU A 36 15.19 31.06 -3.29
CA GLU A 36 14.58 31.88 -4.35
C GLU A 36 13.39 31.17 -5.06
N MET A 37 12.94 30.02 -4.54
CA MET A 37 11.84 29.24 -5.13
C MET A 37 10.58 30.11 -5.28
N SER A 38 10.01 30.18 -6.47
CA SER A 38 8.76 30.88 -6.71
C SER A 38 7.60 30.22 -5.95
N TYR A 39 6.50 30.97 -5.76
CA TYR A 39 5.30 30.44 -5.10
C TYR A 39 4.73 29.23 -5.86
N GLU A 40 4.72 29.28 -7.19
CA GLU A 40 4.25 28.18 -8.01
C GLU A 40 5.11 26.91 -7.86
N GLU A 41 6.43 27.05 -7.84
CA GLU A 41 7.35 25.94 -7.61
C GLU A 41 7.22 25.38 -6.20
N TYR A 42 7.08 26.26 -5.20
CA TYR A 42 6.84 25.84 -3.82
C TYR A 42 5.57 25.01 -3.70
N CYS A 43 4.49 25.48 -4.28
CA CYS A 43 3.23 24.77 -4.24
C CYS A 43 3.31 23.39 -4.93
N LYS A 44 4.02 23.27 -6.06
CA LYS A 44 4.22 21.98 -6.75
C LYS A 44 4.96 20.94 -5.89
N VAL A 45 5.84 21.37 -5.03
CA VAL A 45 6.71 20.48 -4.24
C VAL A 45 6.21 20.30 -2.81
N ASN A 46 5.70 21.35 -2.21
CA ASN A 46 5.51 21.44 -0.75
C ASN A 46 4.05 21.60 -0.31
N HIS A 47 3.08 21.76 -1.23
CA HIS A 47 1.68 21.91 -0.86
C HIS A 47 1.14 20.71 -0.08
N GLY A 48 0.51 20.99 1.05
CA GLY A 48 0.02 19.94 1.96
C GLY A 48 1.13 19.20 2.72
N ILE A 49 2.40 19.60 2.57
CA ILE A 49 3.51 19.09 3.36
C ILE A 49 3.71 19.98 4.57
N THR A 50 3.36 19.46 5.75
CA THR A 50 3.60 20.14 7.03
C THR A 50 4.16 19.17 8.07
N GLY A 51 4.74 19.70 9.15
CA GLY A 51 5.21 18.90 10.28
C GLY A 51 6.37 17.95 9.97
N PRO A 52 6.23 16.64 10.20
CA PRO A 52 7.34 15.68 10.11
C PRO A 52 8.06 15.68 8.76
N TYR A 53 7.35 15.77 7.63
CA TYR A 53 7.96 15.72 6.29
C TYR A 53 8.84 16.94 6.00
N PHE A 54 8.50 18.13 6.51
CA PHE A 54 9.40 19.28 6.45
C PHE A 54 10.62 19.06 7.33
N ARG A 55 10.43 18.44 8.50
CA ARG A 55 11.54 18.10 9.40
C ARG A 55 12.51 17.10 8.79
N ASP A 56 12.01 16.22 7.92
CA ASP A 56 12.80 15.20 7.21
C ASP A 56 13.53 15.77 5.99
N SER A 57 13.01 16.84 5.40
CA SER A 57 13.58 17.46 4.19
C SER A 57 14.49 18.67 4.45
N LEU A 58 14.39 19.28 5.62
CA LEU A 58 15.14 20.46 6.01
C LEU A 58 15.92 20.24 7.33
N PRO A 59 17.05 20.93 7.54
CA PRO A 59 17.70 20.98 8.83
C PRO A 59 16.71 21.47 9.91
N ARG A 60 16.78 20.87 11.10
CA ARG A 60 15.88 21.19 12.22
C ARG A 60 15.80 22.69 12.51
N GLU A 61 16.95 23.37 12.44
CA GLU A 61 17.03 24.82 12.61
C GLU A 61 16.19 25.59 11.59
N SER A 62 16.16 25.16 10.34
CA SER A 62 15.35 25.79 9.28
C SER A 62 13.86 25.54 9.48
N VAL A 63 13.47 24.38 10.02
CA VAL A 63 12.08 24.09 10.38
C VAL A 63 11.61 24.97 11.53
N ASP A 64 12.41 25.07 12.58
CA ASP A 64 12.11 25.91 13.75
C ASP A 64 12.02 27.40 13.34
N LYS A 65 12.90 27.88 12.45
CA LYS A 65 12.83 29.22 11.87
C LYS A 65 11.57 29.42 11.02
N LYS A 66 11.19 28.44 10.19
CA LYS A 66 9.97 28.51 9.39
C LYS A 66 8.73 28.65 10.28
N ASP A 67 8.64 27.84 11.32
CA ASP A 67 7.51 27.89 12.26
C ASP A 67 7.49 29.24 13.02
N MET A 68 8.64 29.78 13.38
CA MET A 68 8.75 31.11 13.99
C MET A 68 8.26 32.21 13.02
N TYR A 69 8.72 32.22 11.78
CA TYR A 69 8.29 33.19 10.77
C TYR A 69 6.82 33.05 10.41
N TYR A 70 6.29 31.82 10.36
CA TYR A 70 4.86 31.60 10.10
C TYR A 70 3.98 32.24 11.19
N ARG A 71 4.40 32.16 12.46
CA ARG A 71 3.70 32.79 13.58
C ARG A 71 3.65 34.33 13.47
N GLU A 72 4.65 34.95 12.84
CA GLU A 72 4.65 36.40 12.57
C GLU A 72 3.50 36.81 11.64
N TYR A 73 3.12 35.90 10.69
CA TYR A 73 2.09 36.18 9.69
C TYR A 73 0.66 35.85 10.14
N ILE A 74 0.42 35.22 11.28
CA ILE A 74 -0.92 34.79 11.71
C ILE A 74 -1.94 35.93 11.67
N ASN A 75 -1.54 37.16 12.00
CA ASN A 75 -2.43 38.34 11.98
C ASN A 75 -2.77 38.81 10.56
N GLU A 76 -1.99 38.44 9.55
CA GLU A 76 -2.23 38.80 8.15
C GLU A 76 -3.12 37.78 7.42
N ILE A 77 -3.08 36.50 7.84
CA ILE A 77 -3.82 35.42 7.23
C ILE A 77 -5.32 35.64 7.40
N GLN A 78 -6.08 35.55 6.31
CA GLN A 78 -7.52 35.75 6.32
C GLN A 78 -8.26 34.43 6.27
N LEU A 79 -9.54 34.43 6.60
CA LEU A 79 -10.46 33.32 6.36
C LEU A 79 -10.71 33.14 4.87
N ILE A 80 -10.90 31.90 4.43
CA ILE A 80 -11.46 31.64 3.11
C ILE A 80 -12.87 32.26 3.04
N PRO A 81 -13.22 32.96 1.94
CA PRO A 81 -14.49 33.69 1.84
C PRO A 81 -15.70 32.84 2.20
N CYS A 82 -16.57 33.39 3.05
CA CYS A 82 -17.83 32.80 3.51
C CYS A 82 -17.73 31.50 4.31
N VAL A 83 -16.54 31.03 4.74
CA VAL A 83 -16.40 29.80 5.53
C VAL A 83 -17.11 29.90 6.88
N GLU A 84 -17.02 31.05 7.58
CA GLU A 84 -17.70 31.27 8.87
C GLU A 84 -19.22 31.31 8.70
N GLU A 85 -19.72 31.93 7.62
CA GLU A 85 -21.14 31.97 7.31
C GLU A 85 -21.68 30.56 7.01
N PHE A 86 -20.93 29.79 6.21
CA PHE A 86 -21.30 28.43 5.89
C PHE A 86 -21.29 27.55 7.15
N TYR A 87 -20.29 27.68 8.02
CA TYR A 87 -20.26 27.00 9.32
C TYR A 87 -21.50 27.30 10.17
N LYS A 88 -21.87 28.58 10.31
CA LYS A 88 -23.09 28.98 11.06
C LYS A 88 -24.35 28.38 10.46
N ASN A 89 -24.40 28.29 9.14
CA ASN A 89 -25.51 27.69 8.42
C ASN A 89 -25.61 26.17 8.68
N LEU A 90 -24.48 25.45 8.73
CA LEU A 90 -24.46 24.05 9.10
C LEU A 90 -24.97 23.81 10.52
N LEU A 91 -24.55 24.64 11.48
CA LEU A 91 -25.05 24.56 12.86
C LEU A 91 -26.56 24.85 12.94
N HIS A 92 -27.05 25.81 12.18
CA HIS A 92 -28.49 26.10 12.11
C HIS A 92 -29.32 24.91 11.61
N HIS A 93 -28.69 24.05 10.74
CA HIS A 93 -29.31 22.83 10.26
C HIS A 93 -29.03 21.61 11.16
N GLY A 94 -28.49 21.82 12.36
CA GLY A 94 -28.22 20.76 13.32
C GLY A 94 -27.12 19.79 12.86
N LYS A 95 -26.15 20.27 12.07
CA LYS A 95 -25.06 19.45 11.52
C LYS A 95 -23.84 19.43 12.42
N ASP A 96 -23.17 18.28 12.49
CA ASP A 96 -21.91 18.14 13.20
C ASP A 96 -20.75 18.66 12.34
N VAL A 97 -19.90 19.50 12.94
CA VAL A 97 -18.72 20.04 12.25
C VAL A 97 -17.47 19.74 13.05
N ILE A 98 -16.45 19.26 12.36
CA ILE A 98 -15.13 18.92 12.93
C ILE A 98 -14.01 19.41 12.01
N ILE A 99 -12.94 19.90 12.61
CA ILE A 99 -11.70 20.23 11.90
C ILE A 99 -10.71 19.08 12.07
N VAL A 100 -10.09 18.67 10.94
CA VAL A 100 -9.12 17.56 10.91
C VAL A 100 -7.90 18.04 10.14
N THR A 101 -6.80 18.37 10.85
CA THR A 101 -5.65 19.09 10.28
C THR A 101 -4.30 18.51 10.67
N ASN A 102 -3.31 18.73 9.79
CA ASN A 102 -1.89 18.49 10.08
C ASN A 102 -1.30 19.58 10.99
N SER A 103 -1.88 20.76 11.06
CA SER A 103 -1.42 21.84 11.93
C SER A 103 -1.45 21.45 13.40
N THR A 104 -0.48 21.95 14.17
CA THR A 104 -0.40 21.67 15.59
C THR A 104 -1.49 22.42 16.38
N GLN A 105 -1.84 21.90 17.55
CA GLN A 105 -2.83 22.51 18.41
C GLN A 105 -2.46 23.97 18.79
N ASP A 106 -1.16 24.26 18.96
CA ASP A 106 -0.69 25.61 19.29
C ASP A 106 -0.97 26.61 18.18
N ILE A 107 -0.74 26.20 16.93
CA ILE A 107 -1.04 27.03 15.75
C ILE A 107 -2.54 27.26 15.66
N PHE A 108 -3.33 26.18 15.77
CA PHE A 108 -4.79 26.31 15.77
C PHE A 108 -5.29 27.28 16.84
N ASN A 109 -4.77 27.20 18.07
CA ASN A 109 -5.19 28.07 19.16
C ASN A 109 -4.94 29.56 18.88
N LEU A 110 -3.83 29.92 18.21
CA LEU A 110 -3.56 31.30 17.81
C LEU A 110 -4.63 31.86 16.86
N PHE A 111 -5.10 31.03 15.91
CA PHE A 111 -6.21 31.41 15.03
C PHE A 111 -7.55 31.44 15.77
N ALA A 112 -7.78 30.54 16.72
CA ALA A 112 -8.99 30.51 17.52
C ALA A 112 -9.10 31.74 18.48
N GLU A 113 -7.98 32.33 18.89
CA GLU A 113 -7.97 33.61 19.60
C GLU A 113 -8.46 34.75 18.72
N ARG A 114 -8.09 34.73 17.44
CA ARG A 114 -8.46 35.76 16.47
C ARG A 114 -9.86 35.56 15.89
N PHE A 115 -10.25 34.31 15.57
CA PHE A 115 -11.54 33.96 14.99
C PHE A 115 -12.36 33.15 15.99
N SER A 116 -13.21 33.84 16.76
CA SER A 116 -13.90 33.28 17.93
C SER A 116 -14.77 32.04 17.62
N PHE A 117 -15.32 31.92 16.41
CA PHE A 117 -16.14 30.78 16.02
C PHE A 117 -15.35 29.45 16.02
N LEU A 118 -14.04 29.49 15.80
CA LEU A 118 -13.17 28.31 15.85
C LEU A 118 -13.14 27.65 17.23
N LYS A 119 -13.35 28.43 18.31
CA LYS A 119 -13.41 27.89 19.70
C LYS A 119 -14.58 26.92 19.93
N THR A 120 -15.57 26.96 19.06
CA THR A 120 -16.80 26.16 19.17
C THR A 120 -16.74 24.89 18.33
N ILE A 121 -15.67 24.69 17.56
CA ILE A 121 -15.51 23.54 16.66
C ILE A 121 -14.56 22.52 17.30
N SER A 122 -14.94 21.24 17.28
CA SER A 122 -14.04 20.15 17.66
C SER A 122 -12.90 20.05 16.68
N VAL A 123 -11.66 19.91 17.17
CA VAL A 123 -10.47 19.82 16.32
C VAL A 123 -9.65 18.57 16.64
N ILE A 124 -9.20 17.90 15.60
CA ILE A 124 -8.18 16.87 15.65
C ILE A 124 -6.95 17.43 14.92
N SER A 125 -5.94 17.80 15.68
CA SER A 125 -4.76 18.50 15.23
C SER A 125 -3.52 17.62 15.25
N GLY A 126 -2.47 18.02 14.53
CA GLY A 126 -1.18 17.33 14.52
C GLY A 126 -1.23 15.97 13.82
N LEU A 127 -2.18 15.76 12.91
CA LEU A 127 -2.23 14.57 12.07
C LEU A 127 -1.08 14.57 11.06
N ASN A 128 -0.89 13.43 10.40
CA ASN A 128 0.12 13.27 9.38
C ASN A 128 -0.53 12.74 8.10
N LYS A 129 -1.40 13.58 7.47
CA LYS A 129 -2.00 13.26 6.18
C LYS A 129 -0.89 13.04 5.13
N PRO A 130 -0.96 12.05 4.25
CA PRO A 130 -2.14 11.25 3.90
C PRO A 130 -2.40 10.03 4.78
N SER A 131 -1.68 9.84 5.88
CA SER A 131 -1.99 8.77 6.84
C SER A 131 -3.40 8.94 7.40
N THR A 132 -4.15 7.85 7.46
CA THR A 132 -5.49 7.82 8.05
C THR A 132 -5.47 7.54 9.55
N HIS A 133 -4.27 7.36 10.12
CA HIS A 133 -4.12 7.09 11.56
C HIS A 133 -4.59 8.28 12.40
N GLY A 134 -5.57 8.05 13.26
CA GLY A 134 -6.22 9.11 14.04
C GLY A 134 -7.31 9.90 13.31
N PHE A 135 -7.56 9.60 12.04
CA PHE A 135 -8.66 10.21 11.29
C PHE A 135 -9.98 9.54 11.69
N PRO A 136 -11.01 10.29 12.08
CA PRO A 136 -12.27 9.71 12.52
C PRO A 136 -13.09 9.17 11.34
N VAL A 137 -13.81 8.07 11.56
CA VAL A 137 -14.74 7.48 10.59
C VAL A 137 -16.15 7.87 10.93
N TYR A 138 -16.84 8.51 9.99
CA TYR A 138 -18.25 8.89 10.11
C TYR A 138 -19.09 8.28 9.00
N LYS A 139 -20.30 7.84 9.33
CA LYS A 139 -21.16 7.10 8.38
C LYS A 139 -21.67 7.95 7.21
N ASN A 140 -22.01 9.18 7.43
CA ASN A 140 -22.59 10.08 6.43
C ASN A 140 -21.89 11.43 6.49
N ALA A 141 -20.63 11.46 6.04
CA ALA A 141 -19.78 12.62 6.13
C ALA A 141 -19.39 13.18 4.76
N ILE A 142 -19.11 14.46 4.75
CA ILE A 142 -18.50 15.16 3.63
C ILE A 142 -17.27 15.91 4.13
N ALA A 143 -16.16 15.81 3.39
CA ALA A 143 -14.90 16.47 3.72
C ALA A 143 -14.58 17.60 2.75
N PHE A 144 -13.93 18.63 3.26
CA PHE A 144 -13.43 19.78 2.51
C PHE A 144 -11.91 19.80 2.64
N GLU A 145 -11.20 19.71 1.52
CA GLU A 145 -9.76 19.59 1.44
C GLU A 145 -9.19 20.43 0.31
N ASP A 146 -8.01 21.00 0.47
CA ASP A 146 -7.33 21.81 -0.54
C ASP A 146 -6.09 21.13 -1.13
N SER A 147 -5.58 20.07 -0.52
CA SER A 147 -4.37 19.37 -0.91
C SER A 147 -4.64 17.94 -1.36
N TYR A 148 -3.78 17.42 -2.24
CA TYR A 148 -3.84 16.01 -2.65
C TYR A 148 -3.71 15.04 -1.46
N ARG A 149 -2.84 15.35 -0.50
CA ARG A 149 -2.63 14.52 0.69
C ARG A 149 -3.86 14.48 1.60
N GLY A 150 -4.46 15.63 1.83
CA GLY A 150 -5.71 15.75 2.57
C GLY A 150 -6.86 15.07 1.84
N TYR A 151 -7.00 15.30 0.54
CA TYR A 151 -8.00 14.64 -0.31
C TYR A 151 -7.87 13.11 -0.22
N HIS A 152 -6.64 12.58 -0.28
CA HIS A 152 -6.40 11.15 -0.19
C HIS A 152 -6.76 10.57 1.17
N ALA A 153 -6.39 11.24 2.27
CA ALA A 153 -6.79 10.83 3.62
C ALA A 153 -8.31 10.84 3.79
N ALA A 154 -8.98 11.92 3.37
CA ALA A 154 -10.42 12.08 3.48
C ALA A 154 -11.18 11.08 2.60
N SER A 155 -10.66 10.72 1.41
CA SER A 155 -11.31 9.76 0.49
C SER A 155 -11.48 8.37 1.10
N GLN A 156 -10.67 8.00 2.07
CA GLN A 156 -10.78 6.72 2.76
C GLN A 156 -11.78 6.76 3.93
N MET A 157 -12.13 7.95 4.42
CA MET A 157 -12.85 8.15 5.66
C MET A 157 -14.21 8.82 5.48
N SER A 158 -14.41 9.59 4.41
CA SER A 158 -15.67 10.27 4.15
C SER A 158 -16.41 9.72 2.93
N ALA A 159 -17.72 9.91 2.95
CA ALA A 159 -18.59 9.51 1.84
C ALA A 159 -18.38 10.35 0.57
N SER A 160 -18.10 11.63 0.75
CA SER A 160 -17.94 12.60 -0.33
C SER A 160 -16.86 13.61 0.02
N ILE A 161 -16.20 14.15 -1.00
CA ILE A 161 -15.16 15.15 -0.82
C ILE A 161 -15.42 16.31 -1.76
N VAL A 162 -15.30 17.52 -1.23
CA VAL A 162 -15.27 18.77 -1.97
C VAL A 162 -13.86 19.32 -1.89
N PHE A 163 -13.26 19.51 -3.04
CA PHE A 163 -11.96 20.15 -3.13
C PHE A 163 -12.15 21.67 -3.10
N VAL A 164 -11.48 22.33 -2.17
CA VAL A 164 -11.53 23.78 -2.00
C VAL A 164 -10.23 24.37 -2.53
N ASN A 165 -10.30 25.17 -3.57
CA ASN A 165 -9.12 25.81 -4.12
C ASN A 165 -9.44 27.25 -4.46
N SER A 166 -9.05 28.15 -3.57
CA SER A 166 -9.17 29.61 -3.75
C SER A 166 -8.17 30.18 -4.76
N ARG A 167 -7.39 29.32 -5.42
CA ARG A 167 -6.29 29.67 -6.30
C ARG A 167 -6.41 28.93 -7.62
N ASP A 168 -5.93 29.53 -8.71
CA ASP A 168 -5.94 28.94 -10.06
C ASP A 168 -4.99 27.74 -10.25
N TYR A 169 -4.41 27.21 -9.17
CA TYR A 169 -3.47 26.10 -9.22
C TYR A 169 -4.18 24.77 -9.12
N VAL A 170 -4.16 24.01 -10.20
CA VAL A 170 -4.65 22.63 -10.22
C VAL A 170 -3.45 21.70 -9.97
N TYR A 171 -3.31 21.24 -8.71
CA TYR A 171 -2.24 20.31 -8.31
C TYR A 171 -2.51 18.83 -8.63
N PHE A 172 -3.60 18.55 -9.28
CA PHE A 172 -3.92 17.22 -9.74
C PHE A 172 -3.53 17.09 -11.20
N ASP A 173 -2.33 16.63 -11.47
CA ASP A 173 -1.88 16.35 -12.83
C ASP A 173 -2.70 15.25 -13.53
N THR A 174 -3.46 14.45 -12.76
CA THR A 174 -4.14 13.27 -13.27
C THR A 174 -5.63 13.20 -12.99
N ILE A 175 -6.14 13.84 -11.94
CA ILE A 175 -7.56 13.75 -11.55
C ILE A 175 -8.06 15.13 -11.13
N ARG A 176 -8.93 15.75 -11.94
CA ARG A 176 -9.71 16.89 -11.46
C ARG A 176 -10.81 16.37 -10.53
N PRO A 177 -10.85 16.82 -9.26
CA PRO A 177 -11.95 16.43 -8.38
C PRO A 177 -13.30 16.80 -8.99
N LEU A 178 -14.23 15.86 -8.98
CA LEU A 178 -15.58 16.07 -9.54
C LEU A 178 -16.33 17.18 -8.82
N ASN A 179 -16.10 17.33 -7.52
CA ASN A 179 -16.64 18.38 -6.67
C ASN A 179 -15.52 19.36 -6.32
N HIS A 180 -15.59 20.55 -6.87
CA HIS A 180 -14.59 21.60 -6.68
C HIS A 180 -15.28 22.94 -6.48
N VAL A 181 -14.78 23.73 -5.54
CA VAL A 181 -15.19 25.11 -5.27
C VAL A 181 -13.97 25.99 -5.03
N GLU A 182 -14.03 27.25 -5.37
CA GLU A 182 -12.97 28.21 -5.07
C GLU A 182 -13.01 28.70 -3.61
N ASN A 183 -14.22 28.76 -3.06
CA ASN A 183 -14.51 29.27 -1.71
C ASN A 183 -15.92 28.81 -1.28
N PHE A 184 -16.40 29.29 -0.15
CA PHE A 184 -17.71 28.93 0.41
C PHE A 184 -18.88 29.85 0.00
N VAL A 185 -18.69 30.72 -0.96
CA VAL A 185 -19.77 31.56 -1.49
C VAL A 185 -20.84 30.69 -2.15
N ASN A 186 -22.12 30.88 -1.76
CA ASN A 186 -23.26 30.13 -2.29
C ASN A 186 -23.25 28.62 -2.05
N MET A 187 -22.52 28.13 -1.06
CA MET A 187 -22.46 26.68 -0.75
C MET A 187 -23.83 26.06 -0.46
N SER A 188 -24.81 26.84 0.02
CA SER A 188 -26.20 26.38 0.22
C SER A 188 -26.87 25.83 -1.04
N HIS A 189 -26.41 26.23 -2.22
CA HIS A 189 -26.89 25.75 -3.52
C HIS A 189 -25.96 24.70 -4.16
N PHE A 190 -24.88 24.33 -3.49
CA PHE A 190 -23.94 23.36 -4.02
C PHE A 190 -24.54 21.94 -4.01
N THR A 191 -24.40 21.25 -5.11
CA THR A 191 -24.84 19.86 -5.26
C THR A 191 -23.64 18.96 -5.49
N VAL A 192 -23.52 17.93 -4.67
CA VAL A 192 -22.46 16.94 -4.78
C VAL A 192 -22.72 16.05 -6.00
N LYS A 193 -21.71 15.93 -6.86
CA LYS A 193 -21.74 15.11 -8.08
C LYS A 193 -21.04 13.79 -7.82
N TYR A 194 -21.52 12.72 -8.45
CA TYR A 194 -20.89 11.40 -8.45
C TYR A 194 -20.52 10.99 -9.88
N ASN A 195 -19.50 10.17 -10.03
CA ASN A 195 -19.24 9.54 -11.31
C ASN A 195 -20.29 8.44 -11.52
N THR A 196 -21.23 8.69 -12.43
CA THR A 196 -22.40 7.86 -12.68
C THR A 196 -22.27 7.01 -13.95
N ASP A 197 -21.13 7.08 -14.63
CA ASP A 197 -20.84 6.25 -15.82
C ASP A 197 -20.53 4.81 -15.33
N THR A 198 -21.62 4.11 -14.99
CA THR A 198 -21.56 2.82 -14.29
C THR A 198 -22.17 1.70 -15.12
N LEU A 199 -21.65 0.47 -14.95
CA LEU A 199 -22.27 -0.74 -15.47
C LEU A 199 -23.67 -0.92 -14.87
N PRO A 200 -24.63 -1.54 -15.59
CA PRO A 200 -25.96 -1.77 -15.06
C PRO A 200 -25.93 -2.72 -13.85
N PHE A 201 -26.59 -2.36 -12.75
CA PHE A 201 -26.68 -3.21 -11.57
C PHE A 201 -28.10 -3.32 -11.02
N TYR A 202 -28.37 -4.46 -10.38
CA TYR A 202 -29.64 -4.74 -9.73
C TYR A 202 -29.56 -4.42 -8.24
N MET A 203 -30.50 -3.63 -7.71
CA MET A 203 -30.63 -3.32 -6.30
C MET A 203 -31.67 -4.25 -5.67
N SER A 204 -31.26 -5.03 -4.68
CA SER A 204 -32.10 -5.90 -3.85
C SER A 204 -32.12 -5.37 -2.42
N SER A 205 -33.28 -4.93 -1.95
CA SER A 205 -33.46 -4.41 -0.59
C SER A 205 -34.94 -4.37 -0.19
N LYS A 206 -35.20 -3.91 1.04
CA LYS A 206 -36.58 -3.62 1.49
C LYS A 206 -37.18 -2.44 0.71
N THR A 207 -38.49 -2.52 0.48
CA THR A 207 -39.23 -1.54 -0.27
C THR A 207 -39.26 -0.15 0.38
N HIS A 208 -39.15 -0.03 1.69
CA HIS A 208 -39.08 1.26 2.37
C HIS A 208 -37.78 2.03 2.11
N HIS A 209 -36.73 1.37 1.58
CA HIS A 209 -35.51 2.06 1.12
C HIS A 209 -35.64 2.65 -0.29
N LYS A 210 -36.77 2.47 -0.96
CA LYS A 210 -37.05 2.89 -2.33
C LYS A 210 -36.60 4.31 -2.65
N ASP A 211 -36.83 5.27 -1.77
CA ASP A 211 -36.50 6.68 -1.99
C ASP A 211 -34.99 6.91 -2.07
N LYS A 212 -34.17 6.10 -1.35
CA LYS A 212 -32.69 6.13 -1.47
C LYS A 212 -32.25 5.72 -2.87
N TRP A 213 -32.82 4.66 -3.40
CA TRP A 213 -32.46 4.12 -4.71
C TRP A 213 -32.98 5.00 -5.84
N LEU A 214 -34.17 5.61 -5.66
CA LEU A 214 -34.69 6.57 -6.61
C LEU A 214 -33.79 7.78 -6.74
N LYS A 215 -33.30 8.32 -5.63
CA LYS A 215 -32.31 9.41 -5.63
C LYS A 215 -31.02 9.02 -6.35
N LEU A 216 -30.50 7.80 -6.17
CA LEU A 216 -29.31 7.33 -6.90
C LEU A 216 -29.60 7.20 -8.41
N LYS A 217 -30.77 6.69 -8.78
CA LYS A 217 -31.19 6.60 -10.19
C LYS A 217 -31.32 7.98 -10.85
N GLU A 218 -31.87 8.96 -10.12
CA GLU A 218 -31.97 10.34 -10.55
C GLU A 218 -30.59 11.03 -10.66
N GLN A 219 -29.63 10.59 -9.89
CA GLN A 219 -28.22 11.02 -9.97
C GLN A 219 -27.48 10.41 -11.18
N GLY A 220 -28.12 9.50 -11.92
CA GLY A 220 -27.60 8.89 -13.14
C GLY A 220 -26.96 7.50 -12.96
N PHE A 221 -27.03 6.90 -11.75
CA PHE A 221 -26.59 5.51 -11.57
C PHE A 221 -27.48 4.55 -12.38
N ASN A 222 -26.85 3.58 -13.06
CA ASN A 222 -27.52 2.66 -13.97
C ASN A 222 -28.18 1.48 -13.22
N ILE A 223 -29.24 1.79 -12.44
CA ILE A 223 -29.99 0.81 -11.65
C ILE A 223 -31.04 0.15 -12.54
N THR A 224 -30.93 -1.17 -12.74
CA THR A 224 -31.86 -1.96 -13.57
C THR A 224 -33.18 -2.29 -12.86
N SER A 225 -33.21 -2.29 -11.53
CA SER A 225 -34.38 -2.65 -10.72
C SER A 225 -35.55 -1.71 -10.94
N ASN A 226 -36.58 -2.14 -11.68
CA ASN A 226 -37.78 -1.35 -11.96
C ASN A 226 -38.74 -1.29 -10.77
N TRP A 227 -38.66 -2.18 -9.79
CA TRP A 227 -39.47 -2.12 -8.57
C TRP A 227 -39.29 -0.79 -7.79
N ILE A 228 -38.16 -0.13 -7.97
CA ILE A 228 -37.86 1.17 -7.36
C ILE A 228 -38.86 2.26 -7.83
N THR A 229 -39.35 2.18 -9.05
CA THR A 229 -40.29 3.13 -9.63
C THR A 229 -41.76 2.69 -9.50
N ASN A 230 -41.99 1.45 -9.09
CA ASN A 230 -43.36 0.88 -9.00
C ASN A 230 -44.02 1.30 -7.68
N SER A 231 -45.28 1.76 -7.74
CA SER A 231 -46.03 2.30 -6.59
C SER A 231 -47.09 1.36 -6.03
N THR A 232 -47.33 0.22 -6.66
CA THR A 232 -48.43 -0.70 -6.30
C THR A 232 -48.04 -1.57 -5.12
N HIS A 233 -48.88 -1.63 -4.09
CA HIS A 233 -48.73 -2.54 -2.97
C HIS A 233 -48.91 -3.99 -3.42
N LYS A 234 -47.99 -4.90 -3.08
CA LYS A 234 -48.05 -6.33 -3.48
C LYS A 234 -49.30 -7.06 -3.00
N ASP A 235 -49.90 -6.57 -1.91
CA ASP A 235 -51.10 -7.17 -1.32
C ASP A 235 -52.37 -6.94 -2.16
N ASP A 236 -52.36 -5.87 -2.96
CA ASP A 236 -53.50 -5.52 -3.83
C ASP A 236 -53.43 -6.15 -5.23
N MET A 237 -52.36 -6.91 -5.55
CA MET A 237 -52.12 -7.51 -6.86
C MET A 237 -52.83 -8.85 -7.03
N THR A 238 -53.42 -9.06 -8.21
CA THR A 238 -53.87 -10.35 -8.68
C THR A 238 -52.69 -11.33 -8.89
N ILE A 239 -52.96 -12.63 -9.01
CA ILE A 239 -51.93 -13.65 -9.28
C ILE A 239 -51.24 -13.37 -10.61
N GLN A 240 -51.95 -12.94 -11.65
CA GLN A 240 -51.40 -12.63 -12.97
C GLN A 240 -50.47 -11.41 -12.91
N GLU A 241 -50.81 -10.39 -12.14
CA GLU A 241 -49.95 -9.22 -11.94
C GLU A 241 -48.68 -9.59 -11.15
N LYS A 242 -48.78 -10.48 -10.16
CA LYS A 242 -47.61 -11.01 -9.42
C LYS A 242 -46.69 -11.84 -10.30
N GLU A 243 -47.23 -12.67 -11.21
CA GLU A 243 -46.47 -13.42 -12.22
C GLU A 243 -45.74 -12.46 -13.17
N GLN A 244 -46.40 -11.42 -13.65
CA GLN A 244 -45.83 -10.43 -14.53
C GLN A 244 -44.68 -9.68 -13.80
N LEU A 245 -44.90 -9.26 -12.56
CA LEU A 245 -43.90 -8.60 -11.74
C LEU A 245 -42.66 -9.49 -11.51
N CYS A 246 -42.87 -10.78 -11.30
CA CYS A 246 -41.76 -11.76 -11.20
C CYS A 246 -40.94 -11.83 -12.51
N GLN A 247 -41.61 -11.83 -13.68
CA GLN A 247 -40.92 -11.79 -14.96
C GLN A 247 -40.16 -10.49 -15.19
N GLU A 248 -40.67 -9.36 -14.71
CA GLU A 248 -39.97 -8.08 -14.75
C GLU A 248 -38.68 -8.12 -13.90
N PHE A 249 -38.73 -8.66 -12.67
CA PHE A 249 -37.54 -8.84 -11.82
C PHE A 249 -36.48 -9.72 -12.48
N LEU A 250 -36.92 -10.85 -13.07
CA LEU A 250 -36.02 -11.72 -13.82
C LEU A 250 -35.34 -11.01 -15.00
N ASN A 251 -36.09 -10.19 -15.73
CA ASN A 251 -35.53 -9.40 -16.84
C ASN A 251 -34.57 -8.30 -16.37
N ASP A 252 -34.86 -7.63 -15.26
CA ASP A 252 -34.02 -6.62 -14.68
C ASP A 252 -32.70 -7.21 -14.17
N ILE A 253 -32.77 -8.38 -13.53
CA ILE A 253 -31.59 -9.15 -13.10
C ILE A 253 -30.76 -9.59 -14.30
N LYS A 254 -31.39 -10.08 -15.37
CA LYS A 254 -30.66 -10.49 -16.61
C LYS A 254 -29.91 -9.31 -17.24
N LYS A 255 -30.49 -8.12 -17.23
CA LYS A 255 -29.89 -6.90 -17.78
C LYS A 255 -28.76 -6.33 -16.91
N SER A 256 -28.66 -6.70 -15.64
CA SER A 256 -27.63 -6.21 -14.75
C SER A 256 -26.32 -6.99 -14.94
N ASP A 257 -25.19 -6.33 -14.68
CA ASP A 257 -23.87 -6.98 -14.63
C ASP A 257 -23.54 -7.51 -13.25
N PHE A 258 -24.11 -6.91 -12.20
CA PHE A 258 -23.97 -7.34 -10.81
C PHE A 258 -25.20 -6.96 -9.99
N GLY A 259 -25.30 -7.50 -8.77
CA GLY A 259 -26.35 -7.18 -7.81
C GLY A 259 -25.78 -6.51 -6.55
N ILE A 260 -26.58 -5.65 -5.92
CA ILE A 260 -26.33 -5.13 -4.58
C ILE A 260 -27.44 -5.63 -3.69
N PHE A 261 -27.09 -6.31 -2.60
CA PHE A 261 -27.99 -6.68 -1.53
C PHE A 261 -27.78 -5.73 -0.36
N TYR A 262 -28.79 -4.94 -0.03
CA TYR A 262 -28.73 -3.93 1.01
C TYR A 262 -29.75 -4.18 2.11
N SER A 263 -29.29 -4.08 3.37
CA SER A 263 -30.16 -4.10 4.55
C SER A 263 -29.66 -3.14 5.64
N GLU A 264 -30.58 -2.71 6.50
CA GLU A 264 -30.29 -1.93 7.71
C GLU A 264 -30.59 -2.75 8.98
N HIS A 265 -30.13 -2.24 10.13
CA HIS A 265 -30.26 -2.98 11.41
C HIS A 265 -31.72 -3.30 11.75
N ASP A 266 -32.63 -2.40 11.43
CA ASP A 266 -34.06 -2.51 11.76
C ASP A 266 -34.87 -3.23 10.68
N ASP A 267 -34.25 -3.65 9.60
CA ASP A 267 -34.94 -4.43 8.56
C ASP A 267 -35.36 -5.79 9.10
N THR A 268 -36.63 -6.12 8.96
CA THR A 268 -37.22 -7.44 9.23
C THR A 268 -37.73 -8.06 7.95
N ASP A 269 -37.94 -9.37 7.93
CA ASP A 269 -38.62 -10.10 6.84
C ASP A 269 -38.06 -9.83 5.44
N LEU A 270 -36.79 -10.08 5.22
CA LEU A 270 -36.07 -9.84 3.95
C LEU A 270 -36.37 -10.91 2.88
N PHE A 271 -37.46 -11.68 2.97
CA PHE A 271 -37.75 -12.80 2.08
C PHE A 271 -37.70 -12.45 0.59
N GLY A 272 -38.27 -11.31 0.20
CA GLY A 272 -38.24 -10.87 -1.20
C GLY A 272 -36.80 -10.62 -1.68
N ALA A 273 -36.03 -9.90 -0.91
CA ALA A 273 -34.64 -9.57 -1.23
C ALA A 273 -33.76 -10.84 -1.25
N LEU A 274 -34.02 -11.83 -0.38
CA LEU A 274 -33.32 -13.12 -0.40
C LEU A 274 -33.65 -13.97 -1.63
N ILE A 275 -34.89 -13.93 -2.12
CA ILE A 275 -35.25 -14.56 -3.37
C ILE A 275 -34.53 -13.92 -4.55
N GLU A 276 -34.45 -12.59 -4.59
CA GLU A 276 -33.70 -11.85 -5.61
C GLU A 276 -32.20 -12.15 -5.53
N PHE A 277 -31.65 -12.31 -4.32
CA PHE A 277 -30.29 -12.76 -4.10
C PHE A 277 -30.03 -14.16 -4.71
N GLY A 278 -30.95 -15.09 -4.48
CA GLY A 278 -30.92 -16.45 -5.09
C GLY A 278 -31.00 -16.39 -6.62
N MET A 279 -31.81 -15.51 -7.16
CA MET A 279 -31.92 -15.30 -8.61
C MET A 279 -30.63 -14.73 -9.19
N LEU A 280 -30.02 -13.70 -8.56
CA LEU A 280 -28.71 -13.15 -8.95
C LEU A 280 -27.64 -14.24 -8.98
N THR A 281 -27.61 -15.09 -7.95
CA THR A 281 -26.69 -16.23 -7.88
C THR A 281 -26.93 -17.23 -9.01
N SER A 282 -28.18 -17.55 -9.33
CA SER A 282 -28.55 -18.51 -10.41
C SER A 282 -28.13 -17.99 -11.80
N PHE A 283 -28.08 -16.68 -12.00
CA PHE A 283 -27.61 -16.06 -13.23
C PHE A 283 -26.08 -15.74 -13.22
N ASN A 284 -25.33 -16.27 -12.25
CA ASN A 284 -23.90 -16.04 -12.08
C ASN A 284 -23.52 -14.54 -12.01
N LYS A 285 -24.36 -13.72 -11.38
CA LYS A 285 -24.08 -12.30 -11.19
C LYS A 285 -23.28 -12.10 -9.91
N PRO A 286 -22.17 -11.35 -9.92
CA PRO A 286 -21.51 -10.93 -8.69
C PRO A 286 -22.47 -10.18 -7.77
N ILE A 287 -22.42 -10.46 -6.47
CA ILE A 287 -23.30 -9.83 -5.48
C ILE A 287 -22.46 -9.13 -4.43
N TYR A 288 -22.80 -7.87 -4.15
CA TYR A 288 -22.14 -7.06 -3.13
C TYR A 288 -23.12 -6.79 -1.99
N ILE A 289 -22.74 -7.18 -0.77
CA ILE A 289 -23.55 -6.99 0.42
C ILE A 289 -23.16 -5.67 1.07
N MET A 290 -24.15 -4.82 1.35
CA MET A 290 -23.97 -3.50 1.94
C MET A 290 -24.95 -3.26 3.08
N GLY A 291 -24.52 -2.41 4.03
CA GLY A 291 -25.33 -2.05 5.18
C GLY A 291 -25.16 -3.03 6.34
N HIS A 292 -26.27 -3.34 7.04
CA HIS A 292 -26.25 -4.28 8.17
C HIS A 292 -26.27 -5.72 7.71
N HIS A 293 -25.35 -6.52 8.23
CA HIS A 293 -25.15 -7.91 7.85
C HIS A 293 -25.94 -8.86 8.77
N LYS A 294 -27.25 -8.93 8.53
CA LYS A 294 -28.17 -9.71 9.40
C LYS A 294 -28.02 -11.22 9.31
N PHE A 295 -27.53 -11.71 8.16
CA PHE A 295 -27.45 -13.13 7.82
C PHE A 295 -26.00 -13.63 7.70
N GLU A 296 -25.09 -13.02 8.49
CA GLU A 296 -23.65 -13.35 8.49
C GLU A 296 -23.37 -14.85 8.68
N ASN A 297 -24.23 -15.53 9.43
CA ASN A 297 -24.10 -16.96 9.71
C ASN A 297 -24.90 -17.86 8.75
N GLU A 298 -25.59 -17.32 7.75
CA GLU A 298 -26.37 -18.11 6.83
C GLU A 298 -25.49 -18.75 5.76
N VAL A 299 -25.59 -20.06 5.64
CA VAL A 299 -24.79 -20.90 4.74
C VAL A 299 -24.81 -20.41 3.28
N PHE A 300 -25.94 -19.88 2.84
CA PHE A 300 -26.12 -19.43 1.46
C PHE A 300 -25.24 -18.23 1.06
N TYR A 301 -24.88 -17.36 2.01
CA TYR A 301 -23.95 -16.26 1.72
C TYR A 301 -22.54 -16.75 1.47
N HIS A 302 -22.14 -17.85 2.12
CA HIS A 302 -20.78 -18.37 2.07
C HIS A 302 -20.56 -19.41 0.96
N MET A 303 -21.64 -19.95 0.38
CA MET A 303 -21.54 -20.99 -0.66
C MET A 303 -21.27 -20.45 -2.06
N SER A 304 -21.53 -19.17 -2.32
CA SER A 304 -21.34 -18.60 -3.66
C SER A 304 -20.04 -17.81 -3.74
N PRO A 305 -19.11 -18.17 -4.65
CA PRO A 305 -17.89 -17.38 -4.90
C PRO A 305 -18.20 -16.00 -5.51
N LEU A 306 -19.46 -15.74 -5.85
CA LEU A 306 -19.94 -14.48 -6.42
C LEU A 306 -20.28 -13.44 -5.35
N VAL A 307 -20.36 -13.84 -4.07
CA VAL A 307 -20.73 -12.95 -2.98
C VAL A 307 -19.49 -12.24 -2.43
N ASN A 308 -19.54 -10.92 -2.36
CA ASN A 308 -18.46 -10.07 -1.89
C ASN A 308 -18.86 -9.33 -0.61
N TYR A 309 -18.12 -9.57 0.48
CA TYR A 309 -18.36 -9.03 1.82
C TYR A 309 -17.57 -7.77 2.16
N ASP A 310 -16.72 -7.26 1.26
CA ASP A 310 -15.84 -6.13 1.53
C ASP A 310 -16.57 -4.83 1.92
N TYR A 311 -17.89 -4.79 1.68
CA TYR A 311 -18.73 -3.60 1.86
C TYR A 311 -19.80 -3.73 2.95
N VAL A 312 -19.71 -4.77 3.76
CA VAL A 312 -20.74 -5.18 4.72
C VAL A 312 -21.16 -4.08 5.68
N ASN A 313 -20.23 -3.35 6.25
CA ASN A 313 -20.52 -2.35 7.29
C ASN A 313 -20.68 -0.92 6.75
N GLU A 314 -20.75 -0.76 5.44
CA GLU A 314 -20.81 0.57 4.83
C GLU A 314 -22.24 0.92 4.39
N TYR A 315 -22.76 2.06 4.87
CA TYR A 315 -24.08 2.55 4.49
C TYR A 315 -24.06 3.55 3.32
N ASN A 316 -22.87 4.00 2.91
CA ASN A 316 -22.76 4.88 1.77
C ASN A 316 -22.71 4.10 0.46
N VAL A 317 -23.88 3.80 -0.08
CA VAL A 317 -24.02 2.98 -1.27
C VAL A 317 -23.36 3.61 -2.50
N ALA A 318 -23.42 4.92 -2.66
CA ALA A 318 -22.80 5.62 -3.79
C ALA A 318 -21.27 5.46 -3.78
N LYS A 319 -20.61 5.66 -2.62
CA LYS A 319 -19.17 5.44 -2.45
C LYS A 319 -18.81 3.99 -2.76
N ASN A 320 -19.57 3.04 -2.22
CA ASN A 320 -19.32 1.62 -2.39
C ASN A 320 -19.49 1.16 -3.84
N ILE A 321 -20.49 1.66 -4.55
CA ILE A 321 -20.67 1.42 -5.99
C ILE A 321 -19.43 1.91 -6.75
N MET A 322 -18.93 3.10 -6.47
CA MET A 322 -17.73 3.63 -7.10
C MET A 322 -16.49 2.76 -6.81
N GLN A 323 -16.35 2.21 -5.60
CA GLN A 323 -15.28 1.27 -5.25
C GLN A 323 -15.41 -0.08 -5.99
N ILE A 324 -16.64 -0.59 -6.18
CA ILE A 324 -16.90 -1.80 -6.97
C ILE A 324 -16.38 -1.63 -8.38
N TYR A 325 -16.59 -0.47 -9.01
CA TYR A 325 -16.09 -0.20 -10.36
C TYR A 325 -14.58 -0.22 -10.45
N THR A 326 -13.90 0.32 -9.47
CA THR A 326 -12.43 0.28 -9.41
C THR A 326 -11.88 -1.13 -9.16
N LYS A 327 -12.65 -2.03 -8.50
CA LYS A 327 -12.23 -3.42 -8.23
C LYS A 327 -12.62 -4.41 -9.35
N LYS A 328 -13.69 -4.18 -10.12
CA LYS A 328 -14.17 -5.13 -11.15
C LYS A 328 -13.23 -5.32 -12.33
N SER A 329 -12.27 -4.42 -12.54
CA SER A 329 -11.21 -4.58 -13.52
C SER A 329 -10.17 -5.65 -13.14
N SER A 330 -10.31 -6.35 -12.00
CA SER A 330 -9.32 -7.30 -11.46
C SER A 330 -9.73 -8.78 -11.42
N THR A 331 -10.90 -9.18 -11.95
CA THR A 331 -11.32 -10.61 -11.94
C THR A 331 -11.07 -11.27 -13.30
N PRO A 332 -10.39 -12.44 -13.37
CA PRO A 332 -10.10 -13.10 -14.64
C PRO A 332 -11.35 -13.79 -15.20
N LEU A 333 -11.68 -13.50 -16.46
CA LEU A 333 -12.62 -14.28 -17.26
C LEU A 333 -12.01 -15.65 -17.60
N VAL A 334 -12.72 -16.71 -17.26
CA VAL A 334 -12.40 -18.08 -17.70
C VAL A 334 -12.59 -18.17 -19.21
N SER A 335 -11.53 -18.43 -19.93
CA SER A 335 -11.48 -18.48 -21.38
C SER A 335 -12.00 -19.81 -21.96
N SER A 336 -12.85 -19.73 -22.99
CA SER A 336 -13.02 -20.78 -23.98
C SER A 336 -11.71 -21.05 -24.77
N PRO A 337 -11.51 -22.24 -25.36
CA PRO A 337 -10.22 -22.57 -26.00
C PRO A 337 -9.96 -21.66 -27.21
N VAL A 338 -8.84 -20.96 -27.15
CA VAL A 338 -8.37 -19.99 -28.12
C VAL A 338 -7.45 -20.67 -29.13
N GLU A 339 -7.64 -20.38 -30.41
CA GLU A 339 -6.66 -20.65 -31.47
C GLU A 339 -5.28 -20.11 -31.09
N SER A 340 -4.23 -20.81 -31.47
CA SER A 340 -2.84 -20.53 -31.07
C SER A 340 -2.39 -19.14 -31.49
N VAL A 341 -2.50 -18.17 -30.58
CA VAL A 341 -1.88 -16.85 -30.75
C VAL A 341 -0.37 -17.01 -30.59
N LYS A 342 0.39 -16.57 -31.58
CA LYS A 342 1.86 -16.61 -31.51
C LYS A 342 2.32 -15.75 -30.33
N PRO A 343 3.16 -16.29 -29.41
CA PRO A 343 3.69 -15.53 -28.29
C PRO A 343 4.53 -14.34 -28.78
N LEU A 344 4.73 -13.33 -27.93
CA LEU A 344 5.69 -12.25 -28.21
C LEU A 344 7.12 -12.83 -28.30
N ASP A 345 7.93 -12.34 -29.26
CA ASP A 345 9.34 -12.68 -29.30
C ASP A 345 10.08 -12.02 -28.14
N TYR A 346 9.77 -10.74 -27.88
CA TYR A 346 10.42 -9.96 -26.81
C TYR A 346 9.46 -8.99 -26.11
N VAL A 347 9.73 -8.75 -24.83
CA VAL A 347 9.23 -7.58 -24.09
C VAL A 347 10.42 -6.70 -23.74
N ALA A 348 10.44 -5.48 -24.28
CA ALA A 348 11.48 -4.49 -24.04
C ALA A 348 11.06 -3.52 -22.93
N ILE A 349 11.77 -3.53 -21.81
CA ILE A 349 11.57 -2.61 -20.68
C ILE A 349 12.60 -1.48 -20.81
N VAL A 350 12.13 -0.26 -21.05
CA VAL A 350 12.98 0.92 -21.27
C VAL A 350 13.14 1.70 -19.97
N ALA A 351 14.36 1.80 -19.48
CA ALA A 351 14.67 2.31 -18.13
C ALA A 351 15.94 3.17 -18.07
N SER A 352 16.32 3.83 -19.18
CA SER A 352 17.57 4.61 -19.25
C SER A 352 17.50 5.98 -18.58
N GLY A 353 16.31 6.48 -18.21
CA GLY A 353 16.11 7.78 -17.59
C GLY A 353 16.61 7.85 -16.14
N GLU A 354 16.92 9.06 -15.66
CA GLU A 354 17.50 9.29 -14.32
C GLU A 354 16.50 9.13 -13.17
N GLY A 355 15.19 9.10 -13.43
CA GLY A 355 14.15 8.94 -12.40
C GLY A 355 14.02 10.12 -11.43
N SER A 356 14.34 11.35 -11.86
CA SER A 356 14.39 12.55 -11.01
C SER A 356 13.11 12.83 -10.21
N ARG A 357 11.95 12.43 -10.73
CA ARG A 357 10.65 12.59 -10.05
C ARG A 357 10.44 11.65 -8.86
N LEU A 358 11.31 10.66 -8.67
CA LEU A 358 11.31 9.74 -7.53
C LEU A 358 12.48 9.99 -6.57
N LEU A 359 13.15 11.14 -6.66
CA LEU A 359 14.12 11.53 -5.66
C LEU A 359 13.44 11.70 -4.28
N PRO A 360 14.09 11.29 -3.17
CA PRO A 360 15.49 10.82 -3.10
C PRO A 360 15.70 9.32 -3.42
N LEU A 361 14.65 8.53 -3.63
CA LEU A 361 14.75 7.08 -3.80
C LEU A 361 15.65 6.66 -4.96
N THR A 362 15.61 7.41 -6.06
CA THR A 362 16.38 7.12 -7.29
C THR A 362 17.75 7.76 -7.33
N LYS A 363 18.21 8.37 -6.23
CA LYS A 363 19.55 9.00 -6.18
C LYS A 363 20.67 7.99 -6.50
N HIS A 364 20.53 6.75 -6.05
CA HIS A 364 21.55 5.71 -6.14
C HIS A 364 21.12 4.45 -6.88
N ILE A 365 19.84 4.32 -7.23
CA ILE A 365 19.28 3.18 -7.93
C ILE A 365 18.46 3.64 -9.13
N PRO A 366 18.35 2.82 -10.19
CA PRO A 366 17.47 3.14 -11.31
C PRO A 366 16.00 3.03 -10.89
N LYS A 367 15.14 3.83 -11.51
CA LYS A 367 13.71 3.89 -11.25
C LYS A 367 13.03 2.52 -11.20
N LEU A 368 13.40 1.61 -12.10
CA LEU A 368 12.83 0.26 -12.19
C LEU A 368 13.07 -0.61 -10.95
N LEU A 369 13.98 -0.23 -10.05
CA LEU A 369 14.27 -0.95 -8.81
C LEU A 369 13.63 -0.34 -7.56
N VAL A 370 12.90 0.76 -7.70
CA VAL A 370 12.02 1.24 -6.62
C VAL A 370 11.02 0.14 -6.29
N ALA A 371 10.79 -0.08 -5.00
CA ALA A 371 9.94 -1.18 -4.54
C ALA A 371 8.53 -0.70 -4.18
N TYR A 372 7.57 -1.52 -4.55
CA TYR A 372 6.18 -1.41 -4.15
C TYR A 372 5.68 -2.81 -3.74
N ASN A 373 4.95 -2.92 -2.63
CA ASN A 373 4.51 -4.21 -2.07
C ASN A 373 5.65 -5.24 -1.89
N ASN A 374 6.80 -4.79 -1.40
CA ASN A 374 8.00 -5.60 -1.17
C ASN A 374 8.58 -6.27 -2.44
N LYS A 375 8.23 -5.77 -3.64
CA LYS A 375 8.83 -6.18 -4.92
C LYS A 375 9.33 -4.94 -5.66
N SER A 376 10.44 -5.05 -6.40
CA SER A 376 10.84 -3.99 -7.32
C SER A 376 9.83 -3.86 -8.46
N ILE A 377 9.71 -2.66 -9.03
CA ILE A 377 8.88 -2.43 -10.21
C ILE A 377 9.30 -3.39 -11.34
N LEU A 378 10.60 -3.61 -11.52
CA LEU A 378 11.15 -4.56 -12.49
C LEU A 378 10.55 -5.95 -12.31
N GLN A 379 10.58 -6.49 -11.09
CA GLN A 379 10.03 -7.81 -10.80
C GLN A 379 8.53 -7.88 -11.08
N SER A 380 7.78 -6.86 -10.72
CA SER A 380 6.33 -6.80 -10.98
C SER A 380 6.03 -6.72 -12.48
N THR A 381 6.78 -5.92 -13.24
CA THR A 381 6.65 -5.79 -14.69
C THR A 381 7.00 -7.11 -15.40
N VAL A 382 8.10 -7.76 -15.01
CA VAL A 382 8.49 -9.07 -15.56
C VAL A 382 7.45 -10.13 -15.20
N GLU A 383 6.95 -10.16 -13.96
CA GLU A 383 5.94 -11.12 -13.52
C GLU A 383 4.65 -11.00 -14.31
N TYR A 384 4.23 -9.80 -14.64
CA TYR A 384 3.08 -9.56 -15.50
C TYR A 384 3.32 -10.04 -16.95
N TRP A 385 4.40 -9.58 -17.59
CA TRP A 385 4.64 -9.84 -18.99
C TRP A 385 5.18 -11.24 -19.30
N LYS A 386 5.74 -11.98 -18.32
CA LYS A 386 6.17 -13.39 -18.53
C LYS A 386 5.05 -14.33 -18.95
N THR A 387 3.78 -13.93 -18.78
CA THR A 387 2.60 -14.64 -19.28
C THR A 387 2.58 -14.68 -20.82
N TYR A 388 3.17 -13.67 -21.48
CA TYR A 388 3.12 -13.48 -22.94
C TYR A 388 4.46 -13.75 -23.63
N THR A 389 5.58 -13.72 -22.91
CA THR A 389 6.92 -14.04 -23.39
C THR A 389 7.81 -14.57 -22.27
N ARG A 390 8.90 -15.26 -22.64
CA ARG A 390 9.97 -15.59 -21.70
C ARG A 390 11.25 -14.78 -21.96
N LYS A 391 11.30 -14.01 -23.04
CA LYS A 391 12.49 -13.27 -23.48
C LYS A 391 12.30 -11.77 -23.23
N PHE A 392 13.16 -11.22 -22.37
CA PHE A 392 13.11 -9.81 -22.00
C PHE A 392 14.34 -9.06 -22.51
N ILE A 393 14.16 -7.79 -22.84
CA ILE A 393 15.22 -6.85 -23.15
C ILE A 393 15.13 -5.71 -22.15
N ILE A 394 16.22 -5.48 -21.43
CA ILE A 394 16.27 -4.38 -20.47
C ILE A 394 17.20 -3.30 -20.99
N VAL A 395 16.64 -2.14 -21.31
CA VAL A 395 17.40 -0.99 -21.81
C VAL A 395 17.72 -0.06 -20.65
N ILE A 396 19.01 0.02 -20.27
CA ILE A 396 19.44 0.71 -19.06
C ILE A 396 20.83 1.34 -19.21
N GLN A 397 21.21 2.23 -18.29
CA GLN A 397 22.57 2.74 -18.17
C GLN A 397 23.51 1.68 -17.57
N SER A 398 24.73 1.56 -18.11
CA SER A 398 25.69 0.50 -17.76
C SER A 398 26.07 0.45 -16.28
N LYS A 399 26.06 1.61 -15.58
CA LYS A 399 26.32 1.68 -14.14
C LYS A 399 25.38 0.85 -13.27
N TYR A 400 24.21 0.45 -13.80
CA TYR A 400 23.22 -0.33 -13.07
C TYR A 400 23.16 -1.81 -13.46
N ASN A 401 24.05 -2.29 -14.31
CA ASN A 401 24.02 -3.67 -14.82
C ASN A 401 24.06 -4.70 -13.71
N THR A 402 24.89 -4.51 -12.69
CA THR A 402 25.01 -5.45 -11.55
C THR A 402 23.68 -5.59 -10.81
N LEU A 403 22.99 -4.47 -10.54
CA LEU A 403 21.69 -4.46 -9.87
C LEU A 403 20.62 -5.16 -10.72
N VAL A 404 20.55 -4.78 -12.00
CA VAL A 404 19.54 -5.36 -12.91
C VAL A 404 19.77 -6.85 -13.10
N ASN A 405 20.99 -7.30 -13.30
CA ASN A 405 21.31 -8.73 -13.37
C ASN A 405 20.89 -9.49 -12.10
N PHE A 406 21.12 -8.92 -10.93
CA PHE A 406 20.71 -9.53 -9.66
C PHE A 406 19.19 -9.78 -9.63
N TYR A 407 18.37 -8.77 -9.97
CA TYR A 407 16.92 -8.91 -9.94
C TYR A 407 16.37 -9.77 -11.09
N MET A 408 16.93 -9.67 -12.28
CA MET A 408 16.51 -10.48 -13.42
C MET A 408 16.79 -11.96 -13.23
N ASN A 409 17.94 -12.33 -12.62
CA ASN A 409 18.25 -13.71 -12.25
C ASN A 409 17.21 -14.27 -11.25
N MET A 410 16.69 -13.45 -10.34
CA MET A 410 15.61 -13.85 -9.43
C MET A 410 14.29 -14.11 -10.15
N CYS A 411 14.04 -13.47 -11.29
CA CYS A 411 12.79 -13.63 -12.04
C CYS A 411 12.72 -14.97 -12.82
N GLY A 412 13.85 -15.62 -13.07
CA GLY A 412 13.91 -16.92 -13.75
C GLY A 412 13.43 -16.89 -15.21
N VAL A 413 13.72 -15.80 -15.94
CA VAL A 413 13.35 -15.59 -17.35
C VAL A 413 14.61 -15.37 -18.19
N GLU A 414 14.52 -15.64 -19.49
CA GLU A 414 15.58 -15.26 -20.41
C GLU A 414 15.62 -13.75 -20.62
N TYR A 415 16.78 -13.11 -20.54
CA TYR A 415 16.92 -11.68 -20.74
C TYR A 415 18.23 -11.27 -21.39
N GLU A 416 18.22 -10.06 -21.96
CA GLU A 416 19.39 -9.40 -22.50
C GLU A 416 19.39 -7.95 -21.99
N ILE A 417 20.55 -7.45 -21.56
CA ILE A 417 20.70 -6.04 -21.17
C ILE A 417 21.35 -5.28 -22.33
N ILE A 418 20.71 -4.18 -22.72
CA ILE A 418 21.23 -3.24 -23.71
C ILE A 418 21.54 -1.93 -22.98
N ASN A 419 22.81 -1.52 -23.06
CA ASN A 419 23.27 -0.30 -22.41
C ASN A 419 23.13 0.91 -23.32
N VAL A 420 22.43 1.93 -22.82
CA VAL A 420 22.28 3.22 -23.48
C VAL A 420 22.58 4.35 -22.50
N ASN A 421 23.53 5.21 -22.86
CA ASN A 421 23.82 6.41 -22.08
C ASN A 421 23.06 7.60 -22.70
N VAL A 422 22.15 8.18 -21.93
CA VAL A 422 21.32 9.31 -22.34
C VAL A 422 21.89 10.59 -21.72
N SER A 423 22.12 11.59 -22.53
CA SER A 423 22.57 12.92 -22.09
C SER A 423 21.37 13.81 -21.80
N LYS A 424 21.57 14.87 -21.00
CA LYS A 424 20.53 15.86 -20.71
C LYS A 424 19.99 16.48 -22.00
N GLY A 425 18.67 16.47 -22.17
CA GLY A 425 17.97 16.99 -23.33
C GLY A 425 17.70 15.96 -24.43
N GLN A 426 18.18 14.71 -24.29
CA GLN A 426 17.79 13.61 -25.20
C GLN A 426 16.50 12.97 -24.71
N GLU A 427 15.58 12.73 -25.63
CA GLU A 427 14.27 12.12 -25.35
C GLU A 427 14.28 10.59 -25.56
N ASN A 428 13.13 9.97 -25.37
CA ASN A 428 12.96 8.53 -25.40
C ASN A 428 13.19 7.89 -26.78
N SER A 429 12.98 8.61 -27.87
CA SER A 429 13.31 8.15 -29.23
C SER A 429 14.79 7.84 -29.39
N TYR A 430 15.68 8.68 -28.86
CA TYR A 430 17.12 8.43 -28.85
C TYR A 430 17.46 7.12 -28.14
N THR A 431 16.85 6.87 -26.99
CA THR A 431 17.05 5.64 -26.23
C THR A 431 16.69 4.41 -27.06
N ILE A 432 15.51 4.43 -27.71
CA ILE A 432 15.01 3.32 -28.52
C ILE A 432 15.87 3.13 -29.75
N HIS A 433 16.16 4.21 -30.50
CA HIS A 433 17.03 4.14 -31.65
C HIS A 433 18.40 3.56 -31.32
N SER A 434 19.05 4.07 -30.27
CA SER A 434 20.36 3.63 -29.84
C SER A 434 20.38 2.17 -29.33
N ALA A 435 19.31 1.73 -28.66
CA ALA A 435 19.19 0.37 -28.16
C ALA A 435 19.04 -0.65 -29.30
N PHE A 436 18.32 -0.30 -30.35
CA PHE A 436 17.95 -1.25 -31.41
C PHE A 436 18.65 -1.01 -32.74
N LYS A 437 19.64 -0.12 -32.80
CA LYS A 437 20.40 0.20 -34.03
C LYS A 437 21.07 -0.99 -34.72
N SER A 438 21.26 -2.10 -33.98
CA SER A 438 21.85 -3.33 -34.52
C SER A 438 20.96 -4.03 -35.56
N GLY A 439 19.66 -3.71 -35.61
CA GLY A 439 18.67 -4.41 -36.42
C GLY A 439 18.34 -5.83 -35.98
N LYS A 440 18.93 -6.33 -34.88
CA LYS A 440 18.75 -7.69 -34.38
C LYS A 440 17.29 -8.07 -34.12
N PHE A 441 16.46 -7.09 -33.81
CA PHE A 441 15.05 -7.27 -33.43
C PHE A 441 14.08 -6.96 -34.55
N ASP A 442 14.60 -6.50 -35.73
CA ASP A 442 13.75 -6.15 -36.88
C ASP A 442 12.96 -7.37 -37.35
N GLY A 443 11.71 -7.16 -37.67
CA GLY A 443 10.77 -8.21 -38.07
C GLY A 443 10.28 -9.09 -36.90
N LYS A 444 10.67 -8.81 -35.66
CA LYS A 444 10.21 -9.54 -34.46
C LYS A 444 8.94 -8.92 -33.88
N ARG A 445 8.18 -9.74 -33.15
CA ARG A 445 7.00 -9.31 -32.38
C ARG A 445 7.49 -8.77 -31.05
N VAL A 446 7.52 -7.44 -30.92
CA VAL A 446 8.08 -6.74 -29.75
C VAL A 446 7.02 -5.91 -29.05
N LEU A 447 6.90 -6.09 -27.74
CA LEU A 447 6.21 -5.16 -26.89
C LEU A 447 7.23 -4.28 -26.18
N MET A 448 7.09 -2.98 -26.29
CA MET A 448 7.87 -1.99 -25.54
C MET A 448 7.05 -1.40 -24.41
N THR A 449 7.65 -1.26 -23.24
CA THR A 449 7.03 -0.61 -22.07
C THR A 449 8.04 0.25 -21.32
N TRP A 450 7.58 1.36 -20.78
CA TRP A 450 8.37 2.10 -19.78
C TRP A 450 8.46 1.29 -18.49
N CYS A 451 9.54 1.54 -17.75
CA CYS A 451 9.87 0.78 -16.55
C CYS A 451 9.02 1.10 -15.32
N ASP A 452 8.18 2.10 -15.36
CA ASP A 452 7.44 2.65 -14.22
C ASP A 452 5.94 2.38 -14.27
N ILE A 453 5.50 1.66 -15.29
CA ILE A 453 4.08 1.36 -15.51
C ILE A 453 3.88 -0.13 -15.83
N TYR A 454 2.83 -0.70 -15.29
CA TYR A 454 2.35 -2.02 -15.73
C TYR A 454 0.85 -2.15 -15.46
N PRO A 455 0.12 -2.90 -16.32
CA PRO A 455 -1.30 -3.16 -16.11
C PRO A 455 -1.52 -4.06 -14.88
N SER A 456 -2.67 -3.92 -14.22
CA SER A 456 -3.07 -4.78 -13.11
C SER A 456 -3.98 -5.92 -13.52
N SER A 457 -4.63 -5.85 -14.69
CA SER A 457 -5.46 -6.90 -15.26
C SER A 457 -4.77 -7.61 -16.43
N LEU A 458 -4.95 -8.92 -16.56
CA LEU A 458 -4.39 -9.68 -17.67
C LEU A 458 -5.08 -9.31 -18.99
N LEU A 459 -4.27 -9.18 -20.04
CA LEU A 459 -4.74 -8.98 -21.40
C LEU A 459 -5.21 -10.31 -22.01
N ASN A 460 -6.26 -10.25 -22.85
CA ASN A 460 -6.55 -11.37 -23.72
C ASN A 460 -5.42 -11.46 -24.78
N PRO A 461 -4.77 -12.63 -24.96
CA PRO A 461 -3.73 -12.81 -25.97
C PRO A 461 -4.14 -12.42 -27.40
N SER A 462 -5.41 -12.44 -27.73
CA SER A 462 -5.95 -12.01 -29.05
C SER A 462 -5.72 -10.53 -29.34
N VAL A 463 -5.41 -9.72 -28.35
CA VAL A 463 -5.00 -8.31 -28.55
C VAL A 463 -3.75 -8.21 -29.41
N PHE A 464 -2.81 -9.16 -29.33
CA PHE A 464 -1.57 -9.14 -30.11
C PHE A 464 -1.80 -9.59 -31.57
N SER A 465 -2.50 -8.76 -32.32
CA SER A 465 -2.81 -8.95 -33.76
C SER A 465 -1.60 -8.71 -34.68
N ASP A 466 -1.80 -8.72 -35.99
CA ASP A 466 -0.76 -8.37 -36.97
C ASP A 466 -0.68 -6.84 -37.22
N LYS A 467 -1.26 -6.03 -36.33
CA LYS A 467 -1.23 -4.56 -36.39
C LYS A 467 -0.45 -3.96 -35.23
N ASN A 468 0.14 -2.79 -35.47
CA ASN A 468 0.73 -2.01 -34.37
C ASN A 468 -0.35 -1.58 -33.38
N ILE A 469 -0.03 -1.62 -32.07
CA ILE A 469 -0.97 -1.22 -31.01
C ILE A 469 -0.32 -0.18 -30.12
N ILE A 470 -1.03 0.90 -29.88
CA ILE A 470 -0.73 1.88 -28.84
C ILE A 470 -1.69 1.62 -27.68
N PHE A 471 -1.14 1.31 -26.53
CA PHE A 471 -1.95 1.14 -25.34
C PHE A 471 -2.28 2.48 -24.70
N THR A 472 -3.52 2.62 -24.25
CA THR A 472 -4.08 3.88 -23.75
C THR A 472 -4.68 3.71 -22.37
N TYR A 473 -4.77 4.83 -21.66
CA TYR A 473 -5.48 4.97 -20.39
C TYR A 473 -5.97 6.42 -20.25
N LYS A 474 -7.20 6.63 -19.78
CA LYS A 474 -7.83 7.96 -19.75
C LYS A 474 -7.02 8.99 -18.97
N ASN A 475 -6.82 10.17 -19.57
CA ASN A 475 -6.20 11.35 -18.96
C ASN A 475 -4.81 11.11 -18.34
N TYR A 476 -4.00 10.30 -19.02
CA TYR A 476 -2.72 9.84 -18.46
C TYR A 476 -1.49 10.50 -19.08
N GLY A 477 -1.44 10.62 -20.41
CA GLY A 477 -0.22 10.93 -21.15
C GLY A 477 -0.16 12.32 -21.74
N ARG A 478 0.94 12.57 -22.47
CA ARG A 478 1.19 13.83 -23.22
C ARG A 478 0.65 13.78 -24.65
N TYR A 479 0.14 12.66 -25.10
CA TYR A 479 -0.39 12.45 -26.45
C TYR A 479 -1.74 11.74 -26.37
N ASP A 480 -2.62 12.12 -27.30
CA ASP A 480 -3.90 11.45 -27.53
C ASP A 480 -3.78 10.60 -28.80
N ALA A 481 -4.18 9.36 -28.73
CA ALA A 481 -4.27 8.47 -29.87
C ALA A 481 -5.73 8.37 -30.32
N VAL A 482 -6.08 9.01 -31.42
CA VAL A 482 -7.45 9.06 -31.96
C VAL A 482 -7.39 8.91 -33.48
N ASN A 483 -8.18 7.96 -34.05
CA ASN A 483 -8.32 7.76 -35.51
C ASN A 483 -6.97 7.62 -36.25
N ASN A 484 -6.05 6.83 -35.72
CA ASN A 484 -4.70 6.63 -36.25
C ASN A 484 -3.82 7.90 -36.30
N ILE A 485 -4.14 8.90 -35.48
CA ILE A 485 -3.36 10.13 -35.34
C ILE A 485 -2.94 10.29 -33.89
N LEU A 486 -1.67 10.65 -33.67
CA LEU A 486 -1.14 11.06 -32.39
C LEU A 486 -1.14 12.58 -32.28
N VAL A 487 -1.85 13.12 -31.29
CA VAL A 487 -1.94 14.56 -31.07
C VAL A 487 -1.39 14.91 -29.71
N LYS A 488 -0.42 15.81 -29.66
CA LYS A 488 0.14 16.30 -28.38
C LYS A 488 -0.93 17.09 -27.62
N LYS A 489 -1.13 16.75 -26.35
CA LYS A 489 -2.10 17.38 -25.46
C LYS A 489 -1.54 17.48 -24.04
N ALA A 490 -2.08 18.40 -23.24
CA ALA A 490 -1.74 18.50 -21.82
C ALA A 490 -2.13 17.23 -21.04
N PHE A 491 -3.26 16.61 -21.42
CA PHE A 491 -3.75 15.35 -20.84
C PHE A 491 -4.24 14.45 -21.98
N GLY A 492 -3.35 13.59 -22.46
CA GLY A 492 -3.65 12.60 -23.50
C GLY A 492 -4.01 11.25 -22.89
N ASN A 493 -4.08 10.21 -23.74
CA ASN A 493 -4.41 8.86 -23.34
C ASN A 493 -3.27 7.84 -23.54
N VAL A 494 -2.19 8.21 -24.23
CA VAL A 494 -1.06 7.30 -24.51
C VAL A 494 -0.20 7.08 -23.27
N ILE A 495 -0.05 5.81 -22.87
CA ILE A 495 0.62 5.46 -21.60
C ILE A 495 2.10 5.06 -21.76
N GLY A 496 2.58 4.89 -22.99
CA GLY A 496 3.97 4.48 -23.23
C GLY A 496 4.19 2.96 -23.23
N ILE A 497 3.14 2.20 -23.55
CA ILE A 497 3.22 0.78 -23.89
C ILE A 497 2.84 0.64 -25.36
N TYR A 498 3.71 -0.01 -26.14
CA TYR A 498 3.57 -0.13 -27.60
C TYR A 498 3.82 -1.56 -28.01
N TYR A 499 3.00 -2.10 -28.92
CA TYR A 499 3.21 -3.41 -29.51
C TYR A 499 3.43 -3.29 -31.02
N PHE A 500 4.46 -3.98 -31.50
CA PHE A 500 4.87 -4.06 -32.89
C PHE A 500 4.84 -5.52 -33.35
N PRO A 501 3.95 -5.90 -34.29
CA PRO A 501 3.92 -7.27 -34.82
C PRO A 501 5.15 -7.58 -35.70
N GLN A 502 5.73 -6.54 -36.32
CA GLN A 502 6.98 -6.57 -37.06
C GLN A 502 7.79 -5.32 -36.70
N PHE A 503 8.54 -5.43 -35.61
CA PHE A 503 9.34 -4.32 -35.12
C PHE A 503 10.30 -3.79 -36.21
N LYS A 504 10.37 -2.48 -36.38
CA LYS A 504 11.39 -1.77 -37.16
C LYS A 504 11.99 -0.69 -36.30
N ASN A 505 13.31 -0.58 -36.31
CA ASN A 505 13.95 0.50 -35.57
C ASN A 505 13.59 1.86 -36.20
N ILE A 506 13.65 2.90 -35.39
CA ILE A 506 13.39 4.29 -35.82
C ILE A 506 14.44 4.68 -36.85
N GLU A 507 14.02 4.96 -38.03
CA GLU A 507 14.92 5.38 -39.14
C GLU A 507 15.19 6.88 -39.13
N LYS A 508 14.16 7.68 -38.82
CA LYS A 508 14.25 9.14 -38.70
C LYS A 508 14.01 9.58 -37.31
N PHE A 509 15.00 10.11 -36.64
CA PHE A 509 14.86 10.64 -35.28
C PHE A 509 15.71 11.90 -35.11
N ILE A 510 15.29 12.72 -34.14
CA ILE A 510 16.07 13.83 -33.59
C ILE A 510 16.23 13.55 -32.09
N ASP A 511 17.40 13.81 -31.54
CA ASP A 511 17.73 13.52 -30.13
C ASP A 511 16.69 14.02 -29.11
N THR A 512 16.00 15.13 -29.46
CA THR A 512 14.99 15.79 -28.62
C THR A 512 13.56 15.41 -28.97
N MET A 513 13.35 14.43 -29.84
CA MET A 513 12.03 14.01 -30.32
C MET A 513 11.42 12.97 -29.40
N ASP A 514 10.10 13.05 -29.14
CA ASP A 514 9.37 12.01 -28.43
C ASP A 514 9.10 10.80 -29.33
N ILE A 515 9.01 9.60 -28.77
CA ILE A 515 8.69 8.39 -29.53
C ILE A 515 7.33 8.49 -30.24
N CYS A 516 6.37 9.20 -29.65
CA CYS A 516 5.06 9.40 -30.27
C CYS A 516 5.14 10.19 -31.55
N ASP A 517 6.06 11.16 -31.65
CA ASP A 517 6.31 11.90 -32.88
C ASP A 517 6.98 10.98 -33.95
N CYS A 518 7.94 10.15 -33.52
CA CYS A 518 8.56 9.15 -34.39
C CYS A 518 7.58 8.05 -34.82
N TYR A 519 6.64 7.69 -33.95
CA TYR A 519 5.63 6.67 -34.26
C TYR A 519 4.76 7.08 -35.42
N THR A 520 4.32 8.35 -35.46
CA THR A 520 3.53 8.89 -36.54
C THR A 520 4.29 8.88 -37.90
N ASP A 521 5.59 9.14 -37.83
CA ASP A 521 6.43 9.24 -39.04
C ASP A 521 6.89 7.88 -39.59
N ASN A 522 7.11 6.89 -38.68
CA ASN A 522 7.71 5.60 -39.07
C ASN A 522 6.71 4.43 -39.12
N PHE A 523 5.51 4.60 -38.57
CA PHE A 523 4.48 3.54 -38.45
C PHE A 523 3.13 4.06 -38.98
N ASP A 524 2.81 3.74 -40.22
CA ASP A 524 1.69 4.30 -40.96
C ASP A 524 0.29 4.07 -40.34
N THR A 525 0.11 2.96 -39.60
CA THR A 525 -1.18 2.61 -38.98
C THR A 525 -1.00 1.92 -37.67
N PHE A 526 -1.88 2.22 -36.73
CA PHE A 526 -1.96 1.54 -35.41
C PHE A 526 -3.42 1.40 -34.95
N GLU A 527 -3.65 0.44 -34.07
CA GLU A 527 -4.89 0.34 -33.30
C GLU A 527 -4.64 0.81 -31.86
N THR A 528 -5.69 1.20 -31.16
CA THR A 528 -5.60 1.53 -29.74
C THR A 528 -6.25 0.44 -28.90
N HIS A 529 -5.64 0.12 -27.77
CA HIS A 529 -6.23 -0.75 -26.75
C HIS A 529 -6.19 -0.04 -25.39
N GLU A 530 -7.36 0.20 -24.80
CA GLU A 530 -7.47 0.89 -23.52
C GLU A 530 -7.37 -0.10 -22.38
N PHE A 531 -6.47 0.18 -21.40
CA PHE A 531 -6.43 -0.56 -20.15
C PHE A 531 -7.49 -0.06 -19.19
N GLU A 532 -8.12 -0.96 -18.46
CA GLU A 532 -9.07 -0.62 -17.41
C GLU A 532 -8.38 -0.13 -16.13
N GLN A 533 -7.22 -0.70 -15.81
CA GLN A 533 -6.42 -0.33 -14.64
C GLN A 533 -4.94 -0.39 -14.94
N LEU A 534 -4.23 0.61 -14.44
CA LEU A 534 -2.80 0.77 -14.61
C LEU A 534 -2.15 1.10 -13.27
N ILE A 535 -1.06 0.42 -12.96
CA ILE A 535 -0.19 0.79 -11.87
C ILE A 535 0.92 1.66 -12.42
N ASP A 536 0.99 2.88 -11.91
CA ASP A 536 1.97 3.89 -12.31
C ASP A 536 2.75 4.35 -11.08
N ILE A 537 4.07 4.19 -11.15
CA ILE A 537 5.02 4.59 -10.12
C ILE A 537 5.95 5.67 -10.70
N GLY A 538 5.39 6.54 -11.52
CA GLY A 538 6.13 7.57 -12.27
C GLY A 538 6.73 8.67 -11.41
N ASP A 539 6.17 8.93 -10.23
CA ASP A 539 6.62 9.96 -9.29
C ASP A 539 6.28 9.59 -7.84
N MET A 540 6.78 10.37 -6.87
CA MET A 540 6.59 10.14 -5.44
C MET A 540 5.11 10.15 -5.03
N ASN A 541 4.30 11.07 -5.57
CA ASN A 541 2.90 11.17 -5.19
C ASN A 541 2.10 9.92 -5.61
N LYS A 542 2.39 9.38 -6.81
CA LYS A 542 1.79 8.15 -7.30
C LYS A 542 2.21 6.94 -6.48
N LEU A 543 3.50 6.85 -6.15
CA LEU A 543 4.01 5.80 -5.28
C LEU A 543 3.36 5.85 -3.89
N ASP A 544 3.31 7.02 -3.27
CA ASP A 544 2.68 7.23 -1.96
C ASP A 544 1.19 6.84 -2.00
N SER A 545 0.47 7.24 -3.06
CA SER A 545 -0.94 6.87 -3.24
C SER A 545 -1.15 5.36 -3.28
N LEU A 546 -0.26 4.63 -3.95
CA LEU A 546 -0.31 3.16 -4.02
C LEU A 546 0.04 2.51 -2.68
N VAL A 547 1.03 3.02 -1.98
CA VAL A 547 1.49 2.49 -0.67
C VAL A 547 0.41 2.69 0.39
N TYR A 548 -0.20 3.87 0.44
CA TYR A 548 -1.22 4.19 1.45
C TYR A 548 -2.63 3.71 1.08
N GLY A 549 -2.90 3.43 -0.20
CA GLY A 549 -4.21 2.94 -0.68
C GLY A 549 -4.42 1.43 -0.57
N SER A 550 -3.40 0.65 -0.27
CA SER A 550 -3.53 -0.81 -0.17
C SER A 550 -3.85 -1.25 1.26
N SER A 551 -5.03 -1.84 1.48
CA SER A 551 -5.30 -2.60 2.70
C SER A 551 -4.32 -3.78 2.77
N LYS A 552 -3.41 -3.74 3.75
CA LYS A 552 -2.38 -4.77 3.93
C LYS A 552 -3.00 -6.10 4.36
N CYS A 553 -3.28 -6.99 3.43
CA CYS A 553 -3.32 -8.41 3.74
C CYS A 553 -1.90 -8.97 3.57
N VAL A 554 -1.14 -9.06 4.66
CA VAL A 554 0.25 -9.54 4.66
C VAL A 554 0.24 -11.07 4.64
N THR A 555 -0.06 -11.67 3.50
CA THR A 555 0.26 -13.07 3.26
C THR A 555 1.67 -13.15 2.68
N ARG A 556 2.54 -13.94 3.31
CA ARG A 556 3.88 -14.22 2.76
C ARG A 556 3.73 -15.03 1.46
N TYR A 557 4.61 -14.84 0.48
CA TYR A 557 4.51 -15.48 -0.83
C TYR A 557 4.50 -17.03 -0.80
N PHE A 558 4.93 -17.64 0.31
CA PHE A 558 5.05 -19.09 0.47
C PHE A 558 3.91 -19.73 1.26
N ASN A 559 2.95 -18.95 1.77
CA ASN A 559 1.76 -19.48 2.43
C ASN A 559 0.51 -18.65 2.09
N SER A 560 -0.64 -19.27 2.24
CA SER A 560 -1.95 -18.61 2.20
C SER A 560 -2.67 -18.80 3.51
N LEU A 561 -3.44 -17.80 3.92
CA LEU A 561 -4.27 -17.83 5.11
C LEU A 561 -5.68 -17.40 4.70
N VAL A 562 -6.64 -18.28 4.84
CA VAL A 562 -8.03 -18.05 4.41
C VAL A 562 -8.96 -18.42 5.56
N GLU A 563 -9.97 -17.61 5.80
CA GLU A 563 -11.04 -17.99 6.73
C GLU A 563 -11.91 -19.04 6.07
N ALA A 564 -11.80 -20.30 6.49
CA ALA A 564 -12.49 -21.43 5.92
C ALA A 564 -13.93 -21.54 6.44
N GLU A 565 -14.14 -21.18 7.70
CA GLU A 565 -15.41 -21.09 8.40
C GLU A 565 -15.32 -19.95 9.43
N PRO A 566 -16.42 -19.34 9.86
CA PRO A 566 -16.40 -18.31 10.89
C PRO A 566 -15.62 -18.76 12.14
N GLY A 567 -14.58 -18.00 12.47
CA GLY A 567 -13.71 -18.32 13.60
C GLY A 567 -12.66 -19.40 13.34
N LYS A 568 -12.52 -19.91 12.10
CA LYS A 568 -11.52 -20.91 11.70
C LYS A 568 -10.71 -20.44 10.50
N LEU A 569 -9.41 -20.50 10.61
CA LEU A 569 -8.47 -20.19 9.56
C LEU A 569 -7.86 -21.45 8.97
N LEU A 570 -7.83 -21.55 7.65
CA LEU A 570 -7.03 -22.54 6.93
C LEU A 570 -5.71 -21.88 6.51
N LYS A 571 -4.60 -22.42 7.01
CA LYS A 571 -3.25 -22.02 6.61
C LYS A 571 -2.64 -23.11 5.73
N SER A 572 -2.21 -22.73 4.52
CA SER A 572 -1.71 -23.67 3.51
C SER A 572 -0.41 -23.19 2.91
N SER A 573 0.44 -24.13 2.52
CA SER A 573 1.62 -23.83 1.71
C SER A 573 1.24 -23.49 0.28
N THR A 574 2.01 -22.61 -0.36
CA THR A 574 1.87 -22.23 -1.77
C THR A 574 3.04 -22.66 -2.65
N CYS A 575 4.10 -23.23 -2.07
CA CYS A 575 5.30 -23.67 -2.78
C CYS A 575 6.12 -24.67 -1.93
N PRO A 576 7.08 -25.42 -2.53
CA PRO A 576 7.89 -26.40 -1.79
C PRO A 576 8.69 -25.82 -0.62
N TYR A 577 9.08 -24.56 -0.68
CA TYR A 577 9.70 -23.87 0.45
C TYR A 577 8.71 -23.69 1.61
N GLY A 578 7.48 -23.30 1.30
CA GLY A 578 6.38 -23.17 2.25
C GLY A 578 6.01 -24.51 2.90
N ASP A 579 6.11 -25.63 2.18
CA ASP A 579 5.84 -26.97 2.72
C ASP A 579 6.68 -27.26 3.95
N LYS A 580 7.99 -26.95 3.89
CA LYS A 580 8.89 -27.13 5.02
C LYS A 580 8.49 -26.26 6.22
N ILE A 581 8.13 -25.02 5.98
CA ILE A 581 7.75 -24.08 7.04
C ILE A 581 6.47 -24.54 7.70
N ILE A 582 5.42 -24.83 6.93
CA ILE A 582 4.13 -25.31 7.44
C ILE A 582 4.30 -26.63 8.22
N ASN A 583 5.15 -27.55 7.77
CA ASN A 583 5.40 -28.80 8.48
C ASN A 583 6.15 -28.57 9.81
N ASP A 584 7.08 -27.63 9.89
CA ASP A 584 7.75 -27.27 11.15
C ASP A 584 6.75 -26.60 12.12
N GLU A 585 5.88 -25.74 11.62
CA GLU A 585 4.81 -25.10 12.37
C GLU A 585 3.79 -26.13 12.89
N MET A 586 3.35 -27.07 12.04
CA MET A 586 2.46 -28.16 12.47
C MET A 586 3.10 -29.05 13.55
N ARG A 587 4.42 -29.28 13.47
CA ARG A 587 5.17 -30.02 14.50
C ARG A 587 5.11 -29.30 15.85
N PHE A 588 5.30 -27.98 15.85
CA PHE A 588 5.21 -27.16 17.06
C PHE A 588 3.82 -27.23 17.66
N TYR A 589 2.76 -27.02 16.89
CA TYR A 589 1.38 -27.09 17.40
C TYR A 589 0.99 -28.48 17.91
N LYS A 590 1.44 -29.55 17.26
CA LYS A 590 1.21 -30.92 17.74
C LYS A 590 1.88 -31.17 19.09
N PHE A 591 3.12 -30.72 19.26
CA PHE A 591 3.88 -30.88 20.50
C PHE A 591 3.24 -30.09 21.65
N HIS A 592 2.78 -28.88 21.38
CA HIS A 592 2.20 -27.99 22.36
C HIS A 592 0.65 -28.05 22.43
N SER A 593 0.03 -29.14 22.02
CA SER A 593 -1.42 -29.28 21.90
C SER A 593 -2.21 -28.99 23.19
N THR A 594 -1.56 -29.08 24.36
CA THR A 594 -2.14 -28.73 25.65
C THR A 594 -1.84 -27.31 26.14
N CYS A 595 -1.02 -26.56 25.39
CA CYS A 595 -0.65 -25.18 25.74
C CYS A 595 -1.83 -24.24 25.49
N GLN A 596 -2.19 -23.47 26.50
CA GLN A 596 -3.32 -22.53 26.41
C GLN A 596 -2.97 -21.24 25.65
N ASN A 597 -1.71 -20.97 25.35
CA ASN A 597 -1.23 -19.75 24.70
C ASN A 597 -0.97 -19.93 23.19
N ILE A 598 -1.54 -20.97 22.58
CA ILE A 598 -1.55 -21.19 21.15
C ILE A 598 -2.98 -21.31 20.64
N PRO A 599 -3.24 -21.03 19.34
CA PRO A 599 -4.53 -21.32 18.74
C PRO A 599 -4.86 -22.81 18.81
N ARG A 600 -6.12 -23.13 18.99
CA ARG A 600 -6.58 -24.52 18.88
C ARG A 600 -6.43 -24.97 17.43
N ILE A 601 -5.84 -26.15 17.19
CA ILE A 601 -5.78 -26.75 15.85
C ILE A 601 -6.91 -27.76 15.73
N TYR A 602 -7.77 -27.54 14.77
CA TYR A 602 -8.93 -28.39 14.52
C TYR A 602 -8.58 -29.59 13.66
N LYS A 603 -7.72 -29.38 12.63
CA LYS A 603 -7.37 -30.40 11.67
C LYS A 603 -5.98 -30.18 11.10
N TYR A 604 -5.23 -31.28 10.93
CA TYR A 604 -3.96 -31.31 10.20
C TYR A 604 -4.19 -31.99 8.84
N LEU A 605 -3.74 -31.35 7.79
CA LEU A 605 -3.83 -31.82 6.41
C LEU A 605 -2.42 -31.95 5.81
N ASN A 606 -2.32 -32.36 4.53
CA ASN A 606 -1.02 -32.36 3.87
C ASN A 606 -0.62 -30.91 3.53
N ASN A 607 0.51 -30.47 4.10
CA ASN A 607 1.04 -29.11 3.92
C ASN A 607 0.04 -27.97 4.23
N SER A 608 -0.93 -28.26 5.13
CA SER A 608 -1.93 -27.29 5.61
C SER A 608 -2.55 -27.71 6.93
N PHE A 609 -3.17 -26.78 7.64
CA PHE A 609 -3.92 -27.06 8.87
C PHE A 609 -5.02 -26.00 9.11
N GLU A 610 -6.07 -26.45 9.79
CA GLU A 610 -7.16 -25.59 10.25
C GLU A 610 -6.92 -25.18 11.70
N MET A 611 -6.96 -23.90 11.98
CA MET A 611 -6.72 -23.33 13.31
C MET A 611 -7.78 -22.33 13.72
N GLU A 612 -7.87 -22.09 15.00
CA GLU A 612 -8.71 -21.07 15.61
C GLU A 612 -8.30 -19.67 15.16
N LYS A 613 -9.27 -18.85 14.80
CA LYS A 613 -9.07 -17.42 14.57
C LYS A 613 -9.11 -16.71 15.94
N ILE A 614 -7.96 -16.34 16.45
CA ILE A 614 -7.86 -15.60 17.70
C ILE A 614 -8.40 -14.18 17.51
N THR A 615 -9.37 -13.80 18.35
CA THR A 615 -9.90 -12.44 18.40
C THR A 615 -8.94 -11.53 19.17
N GLY A 616 -8.44 -10.48 18.53
CA GLY A 616 -7.50 -9.51 19.08
C GLY A 616 -6.60 -8.91 18.02
N ASN A 617 -5.76 -7.98 18.47
CA ASN A 617 -4.74 -7.36 17.63
C ASN A 617 -3.35 -7.90 17.98
N THR A 618 -2.39 -7.75 17.07
CA THR A 618 -1.01 -8.13 17.39
C THR A 618 -0.50 -7.33 18.61
N VAL A 619 0.43 -7.91 19.36
CA VAL A 619 1.09 -7.19 20.47
C VAL A 619 1.71 -5.89 19.96
N HIS A 620 2.28 -5.91 18.75
CA HIS A 620 2.82 -4.72 18.08
C HIS A 620 1.76 -3.62 17.92
N ASP A 621 0.58 -3.95 17.36
CA ASP A 621 -0.49 -2.95 17.12
C ASP A 621 -1.07 -2.42 18.43
N VAL A 622 -1.25 -3.29 19.43
CA VAL A 622 -1.75 -2.88 20.75
C VAL A 622 -0.78 -1.92 21.42
N MET A 623 0.53 -2.16 21.31
CA MET A 623 1.55 -1.29 21.90
C MET A 623 1.54 0.13 21.35
N LYS A 624 1.20 0.32 20.06
CA LYS A 624 1.17 1.65 19.42
C LYS A 624 0.26 2.66 20.12
N THR A 625 -0.80 2.17 20.75
CA THR A 625 -1.84 3.00 21.39
C THR A 625 -1.74 3.07 22.91
N MET A 626 -0.79 2.35 23.51
CA MET A 626 -0.67 2.26 24.97
C MET A 626 0.26 3.33 25.54
N SER A 627 -0.04 3.78 26.78
CA SER A 627 0.90 4.54 27.59
C SER A 627 2.12 3.69 27.97
N TYR A 628 3.25 4.32 28.26
CA TYR A 628 4.50 3.67 28.63
C TYR A 628 4.34 2.63 29.75
N ASN A 629 3.61 2.95 30.83
CA ASN A 629 3.37 2.01 31.92
C ASN A 629 2.59 0.77 31.46
N ASN A 630 1.60 0.94 30.61
CA ASN A 630 0.84 -0.17 30.04
C ASN A 630 1.66 -1.00 29.07
N GLN A 631 2.54 -0.37 28.29
CA GLN A 631 3.53 -1.07 27.45
C GLN A 631 4.47 -1.93 28.31
N CYS A 632 5.02 -1.37 29.41
CA CYS A 632 5.84 -2.13 30.36
C CYS A 632 5.10 -3.35 30.92
N ASN A 633 3.82 -3.19 31.30
CA ASN A 633 3.01 -4.29 31.82
C ASN A 633 2.76 -5.37 30.75
N LEU A 634 2.46 -4.97 29.52
CA LEU A 634 2.27 -5.90 28.42
C LEU A 634 3.57 -6.66 28.09
N ILE A 635 4.71 -5.97 28.04
CA ILE A 635 6.02 -6.61 27.80
C ILE A 635 6.32 -7.64 28.90
N ARG A 636 6.11 -7.30 30.18
CA ARG A 636 6.27 -8.26 31.29
C ARG A 636 5.33 -9.48 31.13
N GLN A 637 4.09 -9.25 30.68
CA GLN A 637 3.16 -10.35 30.37
C GLN A 637 3.68 -11.23 29.23
N VAL A 638 4.21 -10.61 28.15
CA VAL A 638 4.82 -11.32 27.03
C VAL A 638 6.02 -12.15 27.49
N ILE A 639 6.96 -11.56 28.24
CA ILE A 639 8.14 -12.26 28.76
C ILE A 639 7.69 -13.50 29.56
N LYS A 640 6.77 -13.34 30.52
CA LYS A 640 6.24 -14.46 31.32
C LYS A 640 5.57 -15.53 30.47
N THR A 641 4.89 -15.14 29.41
CA THR A 641 4.25 -16.10 28.50
C THR A 641 5.27 -16.90 27.69
N VAL A 642 6.37 -16.27 27.26
CA VAL A 642 7.49 -16.94 26.59
C VAL A 642 8.25 -17.84 27.59
N GLU A 643 8.56 -17.37 28.81
CA GLU A 643 9.20 -18.15 29.86
C GLU A 643 8.39 -19.41 30.23
N LYS A 644 7.05 -19.32 30.22
CA LYS A 644 6.18 -20.50 30.43
C LYS A 644 6.33 -21.53 29.29
N LEU A 645 6.56 -21.11 28.07
CA LEU A 645 6.85 -22.04 26.97
C LEU A 645 8.17 -22.77 27.24
N HIS A 646 9.17 -22.09 27.84
CA HIS A 646 10.50 -22.63 28.15
C HIS A 646 10.56 -23.59 29.35
N GLU A 647 9.45 -23.86 30.03
CA GLU A 647 9.43 -24.79 31.19
C GLU A 647 9.79 -26.24 30.82
N THR A 648 9.52 -26.63 29.54
CA THR A 648 9.94 -27.96 29.06
C THR A 648 11.38 -27.93 28.62
N LYS A 649 12.25 -28.62 29.34
CA LYS A 649 13.69 -28.65 29.15
C LYS A 649 14.17 -30.00 28.65
N VAL A 650 15.22 -29.99 27.85
CA VAL A 650 15.90 -31.21 27.35
C VAL A 650 17.41 -31.07 27.48
N ALA A 651 18.08 -32.16 27.74
CA ALA A 651 19.52 -32.18 27.67
C ALA A 651 19.99 -32.03 26.23
N SER A 652 21.01 -31.22 26.03
CA SER A 652 21.72 -31.07 24.74
C SER A 652 23.20 -31.28 24.91
N ASP A 653 23.83 -31.97 23.95
CA ASP A 653 25.29 -32.12 24.01
C ASP A 653 26.02 -30.87 23.48
N LYS A 654 27.28 -30.73 23.87
CA LYS A 654 28.09 -29.55 23.53
C LYS A 654 28.29 -29.41 22.01
N ASN A 655 28.43 -30.50 21.28
CA ASN A 655 28.66 -30.45 19.82
C ASN A 655 27.39 -30.00 19.09
N GLN A 656 26.22 -30.48 19.57
CA GLN A 656 24.95 -30.07 19.04
C GLN A 656 24.74 -28.55 19.25
N ARG A 657 24.94 -28.04 20.46
CA ARG A 657 24.85 -26.64 20.78
C ARG A 657 25.78 -25.79 19.92
N PHE A 658 27.02 -26.20 19.80
CA PHE A 658 28.00 -25.52 18.95
C PHE A 658 27.52 -25.47 17.49
N THR A 659 27.10 -26.62 16.94
CA THR A 659 26.62 -26.72 15.56
C THR A 659 25.39 -25.87 15.30
N ASP A 660 24.41 -25.88 16.20
CA ASP A 660 23.16 -25.11 16.06
C ASP A 660 23.41 -23.60 16.16
N THR A 661 24.27 -23.20 17.12
CA THR A 661 24.68 -21.78 17.27
C THR A 661 25.45 -21.30 16.03
N ASP A 662 26.35 -22.14 15.51
CA ASP A 662 27.12 -21.84 14.32
C ASP A 662 26.24 -21.65 13.08
N ILE A 663 25.27 -22.53 12.90
CA ILE A 663 24.32 -22.45 11.78
C ILE A 663 23.49 -21.17 11.89
N GLU A 664 22.94 -20.87 13.08
CA GLU A 664 21.98 -19.76 13.22
C GLU A 664 22.64 -18.37 13.19
N PHE A 665 23.81 -18.23 13.80
CA PHE A 665 24.43 -16.91 14.01
C PHE A 665 25.73 -16.67 13.20
N ARG A 666 26.33 -17.68 12.60
CA ARG A 666 27.51 -17.52 11.75
C ARG A 666 27.19 -17.88 10.29
N THR A 667 26.91 -19.16 10.00
CA THR A 667 26.73 -19.64 8.63
C THR A 667 25.58 -18.91 7.93
N LYS A 668 24.40 -18.91 8.54
CA LYS A 668 23.22 -18.27 7.97
C LYS A 668 23.39 -16.76 7.80
N VAL A 669 24.05 -16.08 8.73
CA VAL A 669 24.30 -14.62 8.62
C VAL A 669 25.30 -14.34 7.50
N ASN A 670 26.37 -15.12 7.39
CA ASN A 670 27.34 -14.97 6.31
C ASN A 670 26.71 -15.21 4.94
N ASP A 671 25.99 -16.32 4.77
CA ASP A 671 25.35 -16.65 3.50
C ASP A 671 24.36 -15.55 3.07
N ARG A 672 23.59 -15.01 4.02
CA ARG A 672 22.65 -13.93 3.75
C ARG A 672 23.32 -12.61 3.36
N ILE A 673 24.43 -12.26 4.00
CA ILE A 673 25.20 -11.06 3.64
C ILE A 673 25.84 -11.24 2.24
N GLU A 674 26.45 -12.40 1.96
CA GLU A 674 27.02 -12.68 0.64
C GLU A 674 25.95 -12.62 -0.47
N ASN A 675 24.74 -13.13 -0.22
CA ASN A 675 23.64 -13.06 -1.17
C ASN A 675 23.26 -11.63 -1.56
N VAL A 676 23.45 -10.63 -0.71
CA VAL A 676 23.08 -9.23 -0.97
C VAL A 676 24.29 -8.34 -1.27
N LYS A 677 25.50 -8.90 -1.23
CA LYS A 677 26.74 -8.15 -1.50
C LYS A 677 26.70 -7.34 -2.80
N PRO A 678 26.19 -7.87 -3.95
CA PRO A 678 26.09 -7.09 -5.18
C PRO A 678 25.22 -5.84 -5.03
N LEU A 679 24.21 -5.88 -4.15
CA LEU A 679 23.36 -4.72 -3.85
C LEU A 679 24.11 -3.69 -3.00
N LEU A 680 24.89 -4.16 -2.00
CA LEU A 680 25.67 -3.31 -1.10
C LEU A 680 26.82 -2.61 -1.84
N ASP A 681 27.53 -3.32 -2.69
CA ASP A 681 28.71 -2.81 -3.44
C ASP A 681 28.31 -1.65 -4.39
N GLN A 682 27.06 -1.61 -4.83
CA GLN A 682 26.57 -0.52 -5.70
C GLN A 682 26.62 0.86 -5.03
N PHE A 683 26.53 0.93 -3.70
CA PHE A 683 26.51 2.19 -2.96
C PHE A 683 27.91 2.74 -2.65
N GLY A 684 28.95 1.99 -3.01
CA GLY A 684 30.32 2.39 -2.78
C GLY A 684 30.74 2.32 -1.30
N PHE A 685 31.86 2.95 -0.97
CA PHE A 685 32.39 2.98 0.38
C PHE A 685 31.59 3.94 1.27
N ILE A 686 30.99 3.39 2.31
CA ILE A 686 30.31 4.15 3.36
C ILE A 686 31.23 4.25 4.58
N ARG A 687 31.49 5.48 5.02
CA ARG A 687 32.38 5.80 6.14
C ARG A 687 31.64 5.90 7.47
N SER A 688 30.42 6.44 7.46
CA SER A 688 29.67 6.68 8.70
C SER A 688 28.18 6.37 8.54
N VAL A 689 27.54 6.03 9.66
CA VAL A 689 26.08 5.84 9.77
C VAL A 689 25.57 6.70 10.91
N ASN A 690 24.58 7.56 10.64
CA ASN A 690 24.03 8.53 11.60
C ASN A 690 25.11 9.36 12.33
N GLY A 691 26.18 9.74 11.60
CA GLY A 691 27.29 10.50 12.12
C GLY A 691 28.29 9.70 12.97
N ILE A 692 28.10 8.38 13.13
CA ILE A 692 29.06 7.49 13.81
C ILE A 692 29.97 6.85 12.75
N ASP A 693 31.27 7.03 12.87
CA ASP A 693 32.25 6.43 11.95
C ASP A 693 32.25 4.89 12.06
N ILE A 694 32.29 4.21 10.91
CA ILE A 694 32.44 2.77 10.84
C ILE A 694 33.95 2.43 11.00
N VAL A 695 34.34 2.05 12.19
CA VAL A 695 35.74 1.74 12.51
C VAL A 695 36.10 0.26 12.37
N HIS A 696 35.10 -0.62 12.36
CA HIS A 696 35.27 -2.06 12.22
C HIS A 696 34.66 -2.57 10.92
N THR A 697 35.34 -3.49 10.26
CA THR A 697 34.77 -4.22 9.12
C THR A 697 33.61 -5.12 9.59
N VAL A 698 32.68 -5.41 8.70
CA VAL A 698 31.54 -6.27 9.03
C VAL A 698 31.99 -7.67 9.50
N ASP A 699 33.12 -8.18 8.98
CA ASP A 699 33.66 -9.47 9.43
C ASP A 699 34.16 -9.41 10.88
N ILE A 700 34.79 -8.32 11.30
CA ILE A 700 35.16 -8.10 12.70
C ILE A 700 33.92 -7.97 13.58
N ILE A 701 32.93 -7.19 13.15
CA ILE A 701 31.64 -7.04 13.86
C ILE A 701 30.99 -8.40 14.08
N LYS A 702 30.81 -9.18 13.02
CA LYS A 702 30.22 -10.53 13.08
C LYS A 702 31.00 -11.46 14.01
N ALA A 703 32.34 -11.45 13.92
CA ALA A 703 33.18 -12.30 14.75
C ALA A 703 33.06 -11.93 16.25
N ASN A 704 33.04 -10.65 16.59
CA ASN A 704 32.87 -10.18 17.97
C ASN A 704 31.50 -10.57 18.53
N LEU A 705 30.43 -10.33 17.79
CA LEU A 705 29.07 -10.67 18.19
C LEU A 705 28.90 -12.20 18.34
N TYR A 706 29.42 -12.97 17.39
CA TYR A 706 29.38 -14.42 17.46
C TYR A 706 30.13 -14.97 18.67
N LYS A 707 31.32 -14.45 18.96
CA LYS A 707 32.12 -14.81 20.15
C LYS A 707 31.33 -14.54 21.45
N LYS A 708 30.68 -13.36 21.57
CA LYS A 708 29.83 -13.01 22.71
C LYS A 708 28.67 -14.01 22.85
N ILE A 709 27.95 -14.31 21.78
CA ILE A 709 26.84 -15.25 21.80
C ILE A 709 27.34 -16.63 22.23
N GLN A 710 28.42 -17.12 21.63
CA GLN A 710 28.98 -18.44 21.92
C GLN A 710 29.42 -18.60 23.40
N SER A 711 29.90 -17.51 24.04
CA SER A 711 30.37 -17.53 25.43
C SER A 711 29.26 -17.37 26.47
N CYS A 712 28.10 -16.84 26.10
CA CYS A 712 27.03 -16.45 27.04
C CYS A 712 25.72 -17.23 26.86
N LEU A 713 25.59 -18.03 25.77
CA LEU A 713 24.39 -18.84 25.57
C LEU A 713 24.29 -19.96 26.59
N SER A 714 23.08 -20.21 27.07
CA SER A 714 22.79 -21.27 28.03
C SER A 714 23.18 -22.64 27.47
N ASP A 715 23.67 -23.51 28.38
CA ASP A 715 23.99 -24.92 28.08
C ASP A 715 22.74 -25.81 28.05
N GLU A 716 21.60 -25.30 28.45
CA GLU A 716 20.32 -26.03 28.52
C GLU A 716 19.39 -25.63 27.39
N TYR A 717 18.82 -26.59 26.71
CA TYR A 717 17.78 -26.36 25.72
C TYR A 717 16.39 -26.50 26.34
N CYS A 718 15.48 -25.62 25.90
CA CYS A 718 14.06 -25.66 26.22
C CYS A 718 13.23 -25.63 24.95
N THR A 719 11.94 -25.84 25.06
CA THR A 719 11.04 -25.61 23.92
C THR A 719 11.03 -24.14 23.56
N ILE A 720 11.11 -23.84 22.27
CA ILE A 720 11.13 -22.48 21.75
C ILE A 720 10.09 -22.25 20.67
N HIS A 721 9.56 -21.04 20.62
CA HIS A 721 8.78 -20.57 19.47
C HIS A 721 9.65 -20.38 18.23
N GLY A 722 10.85 -19.87 18.43
CA GLY A 722 11.88 -19.64 17.41
C GLY A 722 11.75 -18.34 16.62
N ASP A 723 10.61 -17.63 16.73
CA ASP A 723 10.40 -16.31 16.13
C ASP A 723 9.31 -15.48 16.83
N PRO A 724 9.35 -15.33 18.18
CA PRO A 724 8.29 -14.65 18.93
C PRO A 724 8.44 -13.12 18.90
N HIS A 725 8.53 -12.52 17.72
CA HIS A 725 8.42 -11.06 17.61
C HIS A 725 6.97 -10.60 17.84
N PHE A 726 6.76 -9.31 18.14
CA PHE A 726 5.46 -8.81 18.61
C PHE A 726 4.33 -8.95 17.60
N SER A 727 4.62 -9.00 16.30
CA SER A 727 3.62 -9.27 15.28
C SER A 727 3.26 -10.76 15.13
N ASN A 728 4.05 -11.68 15.74
CA ASN A 728 3.74 -13.10 15.82
C ASN A 728 3.04 -13.47 17.14
N MET A 729 2.49 -12.49 17.83
CA MET A 729 1.69 -12.67 19.03
C MET A 729 0.41 -11.84 18.98
N ILE A 730 -0.73 -12.45 19.30
CA ILE A 730 -2.02 -11.76 19.36
C ILE A 730 -2.38 -11.52 20.82
N LYS A 731 -2.71 -10.27 21.14
CA LYS A 731 -3.26 -9.86 22.43
C LYS A 731 -4.80 -9.91 22.38
N GLY A 732 -5.35 -11.03 22.82
CA GLY A 732 -6.76 -11.20 23.13
C GLY A 732 -7.00 -11.11 24.63
N ASP A 733 -7.77 -12.05 25.20
CA ASP A 733 -7.93 -12.23 26.65
C ASP A 733 -6.58 -12.52 27.35
N LYS A 734 -5.70 -13.20 26.65
CA LYS A 734 -4.29 -13.44 26.99
C LYS A 734 -3.40 -13.19 25.79
N VAL A 735 -2.11 -13.48 25.88
CA VAL A 735 -1.17 -13.45 24.75
C VAL A 735 -1.14 -14.82 24.10
N TYR A 736 -1.36 -14.88 22.78
CA TYR A 736 -1.32 -16.09 21.98
C TYR A 736 -0.13 -16.05 21.03
N PHE A 737 0.56 -17.16 20.86
CA PHE A 737 1.61 -17.36 19.88
C PHE A 737 1.01 -17.80 18.54
N ILE A 738 1.47 -17.19 17.46
CA ILE A 738 1.15 -17.56 16.08
C ILE A 738 2.43 -17.64 15.27
N ASP A 739 2.42 -18.36 14.15
CA ASP A 739 3.55 -18.47 13.23
C ASP A 739 4.86 -18.96 13.88
N PRO A 740 4.85 -20.04 14.68
CA PRO A 740 6.05 -20.54 15.30
C PRO A 740 7.00 -21.11 14.25
N ARG A 741 8.26 -20.73 14.37
CA ARG A 741 9.34 -21.33 13.57
C ARG A 741 9.69 -22.73 14.10
N GLY A 742 9.69 -22.93 15.42
CA GLY A 742 9.86 -24.21 16.10
C GLY A 742 11.17 -24.93 15.83
N TYR A 743 12.30 -24.20 15.70
CA TYR A 743 13.64 -24.81 15.60
C TYR A 743 14.75 -23.79 15.87
N PHE A 744 15.94 -24.30 16.26
CA PHE A 744 17.20 -23.58 16.40
C PHE A 744 18.31 -24.38 15.71
N GLY A 745 18.97 -23.81 14.72
CA GLY A 745 19.92 -24.51 13.89
C GLY A 745 19.31 -25.73 13.19
N LYS A 746 19.76 -26.92 13.54
CA LYS A 746 19.21 -28.22 13.08
C LYS A 746 18.20 -28.81 14.06
N THR A 747 18.23 -28.39 15.31
CA THR A 747 17.40 -28.97 16.38
C THR A 747 15.96 -28.46 16.28
N LYS A 748 15.01 -29.39 16.20
CA LYS A 748 13.58 -29.10 16.10
C LYS A 748 12.94 -29.00 17.48
N LEU A 749 12.01 -28.07 17.65
CA LEU A 749 11.24 -27.78 18.87
C LEU A 749 12.04 -27.15 20.01
N PHE A 750 13.34 -27.38 20.07
CA PHE A 750 14.19 -27.02 21.20
C PHE A 750 15.32 -26.08 20.79
N GLY A 751 15.71 -25.21 21.70
CA GLY A 751 16.81 -24.27 21.57
C GLY A 751 17.09 -23.55 22.88
N PRO A 752 18.07 -22.64 22.92
CA PRO A 752 18.33 -21.84 24.12
C PRO A 752 17.21 -20.82 24.36
N ALA A 753 16.81 -20.62 25.62
CA ALA A 753 15.76 -19.67 26.00
C ALA A 753 16.04 -18.24 25.52
N GLU A 754 17.32 -17.86 25.57
CA GLU A 754 17.80 -16.53 25.15
C GLU A 754 17.49 -16.22 23.68
N TYR A 755 17.33 -17.26 22.84
CA TYR A 755 16.99 -17.06 21.43
C TYR A 755 15.61 -16.41 21.26
N ASP A 756 14.59 -16.93 21.93
CA ASP A 756 13.25 -16.34 21.91
C ASP A 756 13.22 -14.96 22.58
N ILE A 757 13.91 -14.81 23.70
CA ILE A 757 14.00 -13.51 24.41
C ILE A 757 14.71 -12.48 23.54
N GLY A 758 15.76 -12.88 22.82
CA GLY A 758 16.45 -12.03 21.83
C GLY A 758 15.53 -11.53 20.71
N LYS A 759 14.54 -12.34 20.30
CA LYS A 759 13.51 -11.95 19.33
C LYS A 759 12.55 -10.88 19.87
N LEU A 760 12.27 -10.88 21.17
CA LEU A 760 11.50 -9.80 21.81
C LEU A 760 12.28 -8.49 21.78
N VAL A 761 13.58 -8.52 22.09
CA VAL A 761 14.45 -7.35 22.01
C VAL A 761 14.62 -6.88 20.56
N TYR A 762 14.66 -7.79 19.61
CA TYR A 762 14.66 -7.49 18.18
C TYR A 762 13.39 -6.73 17.77
N SER A 763 12.20 -7.11 18.26
CA SER A 763 10.97 -6.32 18.07
C SER A 763 11.12 -4.91 18.61
N LEU A 764 11.64 -4.75 19.85
CA LEU A 764 11.86 -3.44 20.48
C LEU A 764 12.89 -2.57 19.75
N SER A 765 13.84 -3.17 19.03
CA SER A 765 14.82 -2.45 18.21
C SER A 765 14.23 -1.84 16.92
N GLY A 766 12.93 -2.04 16.67
CA GLY A 766 12.19 -1.43 15.55
C GLY A 766 11.78 -2.38 14.45
N PHE A 767 12.03 -3.70 14.58
CA PHE A 767 11.75 -4.67 13.52
C PHE A 767 10.30 -4.63 13.02
N ASP A 768 9.31 -4.65 13.93
CA ASP A 768 7.90 -4.70 13.53
C ASP A 768 7.46 -3.41 12.81
N TYR A 769 7.95 -2.24 13.27
CA TYR A 769 7.72 -0.95 12.58
C TYR A 769 8.35 -0.95 11.18
N PHE A 770 9.57 -1.46 11.07
CA PHE A 770 10.29 -1.54 9.81
C PHE A 770 9.65 -2.52 8.82
N ASN A 771 9.34 -3.72 9.29
CA ASN A 771 8.90 -4.80 8.42
C ASN A 771 7.41 -4.70 8.04
N ASN A 772 6.55 -4.37 9.00
CA ASN A 772 5.10 -4.41 8.82
C ASN A 772 4.51 -3.02 8.53
N ASP A 773 4.98 -1.97 9.19
CA ASP A 773 4.46 -0.62 9.01
C ASP A 773 5.23 0.18 7.96
N GLU A 774 6.36 -0.36 7.47
CA GLU A 774 7.30 0.32 6.54
C GLU A 774 7.79 1.68 7.04
N LYS A 775 7.84 1.85 8.38
CA LYS A 775 8.29 3.07 9.05
C LYS A 775 9.80 3.09 9.20
N PHE A 776 10.46 3.47 8.14
CA PHE A 776 11.89 3.75 8.13
C PHE A 776 12.18 4.79 7.05
N ALA A 777 13.27 5.50 7.20
CA ALA A 777 13.81 6.33 6.14
C ALA A 777 15.33 6.21 6.13
N PHE A 778 15.93 6.30 4.94
CA PHE A 778 17.37 6.40 4.83
C PHE A 778 17.76 7.42 3.76
N TYR A 779 18.89 8.03 3.97
CA TYR A 779 19.46 9.00 3.06
C TYR A 779 20.97 8.78 2.96
N ILE A 780 21.51 8.82 1.75
CA ILE A 780 22.95 8.71 1.49
C ILE A 780 23.46 10.06 1.01
N ASP A 781 24.43 10.61 1.74
CA ASP A 781 25.15 11.82 1.36
C ASP A 781 26.65 11.56 1.34
N GLY A 782 27.21 11.47 0.13
CA GLY A 782 28.61 11.10 -0.06
C GLY A 782 28.89 9.72 0.53
N THR A 783 29.72 9.68 1.57
CA THR A 783 30.11 8.47 2.30
C THR A 783 29.35 8.28 3.62
N ASN A 784 28.33 9.08 3.89
CA ASN A 784 27.53 8.98 5.10
C ASN A 784 26.13 8.46 4.79
N ILE A 785 25.63 7.54 5.60
CA ILE A 785 24.22 7.06 5.59
C ILE A 785 23.53 7.58 6.84
N SER A 786 22.38 8.19 6.68
CA SER A 786 21.44 8.50 7.77
C SER A 786 20.26 7.54 7.70
N ILE A 787 19.97 6.85 8.81
CA ILE A 787 18.88 5.87 8.92
C ILE A 787 18.00 6.25 10.09
N GLN A 788 16.70 6.38 9.84
CA GLN A 788 15.70 6.59 10.88
C GLN A 788 14.92 5.30 11.10
N MET A 789 14.88 4.86 12.35
CA MET A 789 14.15 3.67 12.80
C MET A 789 13.40 3.98 14.10
N ASN A 790 12.21 3.42 14.26
CA ASN A 790 11.46 3.46 15.53
C ASN A 790 12.07 2.48 16.55
N ASN A 791 13.14 2.86 17.19
CA ASN A 791 13.85 2.04 18.16
C ASN A 791 13.43 2.41 19.59
N ASN A 792 12.78 1.47 20.27
CA ASN A 792 12.33 1.57 21.66
C ASN A 792 13.14 0.68 22.60
N MET A 793 14.22 0.05 22.14
CA MET A 793 15.00 -0.92 22.91
C MET A 793 15.50 -0.35 24.22
N ASP A 794 16.09 0.85 24.22
CA ASP A 794 16.63 1.49 25.42
C ASP A 794 15.58 1.78 26.48
N ALA A 795 14.36 2.12 26.04
CA ALA A 795 13.25 2.37 26.97
C ALA A 795 12.80 1.11 27.72
N PHE A 796 12.95 -0.07 27.12
CA PHE A 796 12.37 -1.31 27.68
C PHE A 796 13.38 -2.41 28.00
N ILE A 797 14.67 -2.30 27.62
CA ILE A 797 15.68 -3.34 27.85
C ILE A 797 15.85 -3.69 29.34
N HIS A 798 15.55 -2.74 30.23
CA HIS A 798 15.60 -2.96 31.67
C HIS A 798 14.60 -3.99 32.18
N LEU A 799 13.55 -4.30 31.41
CA LEU A 799 12.55 -5.33 31.76
C LEU A 799 13.08 -6.75 31.60
N PHE A 800 14.21 -6.91 30.92
CA PHE A 800 14.88 -8.20 30.67
C PHE A 800 16.02 -8.46 31.65
N HIS A 801 15.87 -8.03 32.90
CA HIS A 801 16.92 -8.05 33.93
C HIS A 801 17.43 -9.45 34.30
N ASN A 802 16.67 -10.51 33.99
CA ASN A 802 17.06 -11.91 34.22
C ASN A 802 18.03 -12.45 33.15
N TYR A 803 18.28 -11.70 32.09
CA TYR A 803 19.07 -12.11 30.91
C TYR A 803 20.28 -11.20 30.72
N ASP A 804 21.35 -11.76 30.14
CA ASP A 804 22.52 -10.96 29.74
C ASP A 804 22.11 -9.98 28.62
N LYS A 805 22.10 -8.68 28.92
CA LYS A 805 21.68 -7.65 27.99
C LYS A 805 22.58 -7.56 26.76
N ASP A 806 23.89 -7.76 26.94
CA ASP A 806 24.86 -7.69 25.83
C ASP A 806 24.68 -8.86 24.89
N LEU A 807 24.32 -10.04 25.43
CA LEU A 807 23.94 -11.21 24.64
C LEU A 807 22.69 -10.91 23.78
N LEU A 808 21.64 -10.35 24.38
CA LEU A 808 20.40 -10.01 23.67
C LEU A 808 20.63 -8.95 22.58
N VAL A 809 21.47 -7.96 22.86
CA VAL A 809 21.87 -6.94 21.88
C VAL A 809 22.67 -7.57 20.74
N ALA A 810 23.63 -8.44 21.06
CA ALA A 810 24.43 -9.13 20.03
C ALA A 810 23.54 -9.98 19.07
N MET A 811 22.59 -10.73 19.63
CA MET A 811 21.62 -11.47 18.82
C MET A 811 20.77 -10.55 17.95
N THR A 812 20.30 -9.46 18.51
CA THR A 812 19.49 -8.46 17.81
C THR A 812 20.24 -7.89 16.60
N ILE A 813 21.51 -7.54 16.74
CA ILE A 813 22.32 -7.02 15.64
C ILE A 813 22.50 -8.06 14.52
N LEU A 814 22.81 -9.32 14.88
CA LEU A 814 22.92 -10.39 13.88
C LEU A 814 21.58 -10.70 13.18
N HIS A 815 20.45 -10.53 13.86
CA HIS A 815 19.13 -10.63 13.22
C HIS A 815 18.91 -9.51 12.19
N TRP A 816 19.35 -8.29 12.45
CA TRP A 816 19.29 -7.18 11.50
C TRP A 816 20.16 -7.45 10.26
N PHE A 817 21.38 -7.97 10.42
CA PHE A 817 22.19 -8.42 9.28
C PHE A 817 21.47 -9.50 8.46
N GLY A 818 20.89 -10.50 9.14
CA GLY A 818 20.13 -11.55 8.48
C GLY A 818 18.85 -11.07 7.79
N LEU A 819 18.27 -9.95 8.23
CA LEU A 819 17.08 -9.36 7.63
C LEU A 819 17.39 -8.74 6.25
N ALA A 820 18.59 -8.25 6.01
CA ALA A 820 18.97 -7.64 4.74
C ALA A 820 18.66 -8.57 3.54
N ASP A 821 19.04 -9.85 3.61
CA ASP A 821 18.72 -10.83 2.56
C ASP A 821 17.23 -11.13 2.44
N TYR A 822 16.52 -11.19 3.57
CA TYR A 822 15.06 -11.37 3.55
C TYR A 822 14.34 -10.23 2.84
N CYS A 823 14.87 -9.02 2.94
CA CYS A 823 14.34 -7.81 2.32
C CYS A 823 14.94 -7.51 0.94
N LYS A 824 15.72 -8.39 0.32
CA LYS A 824 16.46 -8.12 -0.93
C LYS A 824 15.58 -7.72 -2.12
N THR A 825 14.30 -8.06 -2.13
CA THR A 825 13.33 -7.61 -3.14
C THR A 825 12.99 -6.12 -3.04
N ASN A 826 13.26 -5.51 -1.87
CA ASN A 826 13.19 -4.07 -1.63
C ASN A 826 14.58 -3.57 -1.24
N ILE A 827 15.29 -3.01 -2.22
CA ILE A 827 16.69 -2.59 -2.04
C ILE A 827 16.85 -1.58 -0.90
N HIS A 828 15.88 -0.67 -0.70
CA HIS A 828 15.92 0.31 0.38
C HIS A 828 15.84 -0.37 1.76
N LYS A 829 14.95 -1.36 1.91
CA LYS A 829 14.89 -2.17 3.14
C LYS A 829 16.17 -2.98 3.35
N CYS A 830 16.70 -3.58 2.29
CA CYS A 830 17.95 -4.36 2.34
C CYS A 830 19.10 -3.52 2.89
N ILE A 831 19.34 -2.36 2.28
CA ILE A 831 20.42 -1.44 2.66
C ILE A 831 20.20 -0.88 4.08
N SER A 832 18.97 -0.48 4.40
CA SER A 832 18.66 0.06 5.73
C SER A 832 18.91 -0.98 6.83
N ALA A 833 18.47 -2.22 6.65
CA ALA A 833 18.66 -3.29 7.64
C ALA A 833 20.17 -3.57 7.88
N TYR A 834 20.95 -3.63 6.80
CA TYR A 834 22.38 -3.88 6.86
C TYR A 834 23.14 -2.79 7.61
N TYR A 835 22.99 -1.52 7.21
CA TYR A 835 23.69 -0.42 7.84
C TYR A 835 23.14 -0.07 9.23
N TYR A 836 21.87 -0.37 9.50
CA TYR A 836 21.34 -0.24 10.85
C TYR A 836 21.97 -1.25 11.82
N ALA A 837 22.28 -2.47 11.37
CA ALA A 837 23.05 -3.42 12.16
C ALA A 837 24.46 -2.89 12.51
N ILE A 838 25.15 -2.28 11.54
CA ILE A 838 26.46 -1.65 11.76
C ILE A 838 26.35 -0.48 12.76
N TYR A 839 25.33 0.38 12.57
CA TYR A 839 25.06 1.49 13.49
C TYR A 839 24.83 1.02 14.92
N MET A 840 23.98 0.00 15.10
CA MET A 840 23.70 -0.54 16.43
C MET A 840 24.95 -1.12 17.09
N TYR A 841 25.82 -1.78 16.33
CA TYR A 841 27.06 -2.31 16.87
C TYR A 841 27.95 -1.18 17.44
N HIS A 842 28.25 -0.17 16.64
CA HIS A 842 29.09 0.96 17.07
C HIS A 842 28.44 1.80 18.18
N LEU A 843 27.12 1.87 18.23
CA LEU A 843 26.40 2.60 19.28
C LEU A 843 26.34 1.85 20.62
N LYS A 844 26.28 0.50 20.61
CA LYS A 844 25.92 -0.30 21.78
C LYS A 844 27.04 -1.22 22.28
N VAL A 845 27.92 -1.65 21.40
CA VAL A 845 28.96 -2.63 21.72
C VAL A 845 30.35 -1.99 21.76
N ASP A 846 30.64 -1.04 20.89
CA ASP A 846 31.95 -0.43 20.73
C ASP A 846 32.25 0.66 21.77
N ILE A 847 31.23 1.14 22.53
CA ILE A 847 31.33 2.15 23.57
C ILE A 847 31.71 1.52 24.94
N ASN A 848 31.59 0.18 25.09
CA ASN A 848 31.96 -0.58 26.28
C ASN A 848 33.30 -1.31 26.04
#